data_fe05be4fa490cf0d260ad178723a0b38
#
_entry.id   fe05be4fa490cf0d260ad178723a0b38
#
_cell.length_a   1.000
_cell.length_b   1.000
_cell.length_c   1.000
_cell.angle_alpha   90.00
_cell.angle_beta   90.00
_cell.angle_gamma   90.00
#
_symmetry.space_group_name_H-M   'P 1'
#
loop_
_entity.id
_entity.type
_entity.pdbx_description
1 polymer ?
#
loop_
_entity_poly.entity_id
_entity_poly.type
_entity_poly.pdbx_seq_one_letter_code
_entity_poly.pdbx_strand_id
1 'polypeptide(L)'
;MLRKLQRKIDSVLASGDMPTRRPALRGNNESNVPGLYVIGDLAGAPVIKLAMAQGVAVIDHIAAKPDARSADPNVYDLIVVGAGAAGLNAALAAQDKGLRALALEKGKIANTIENFPEGKWVYAEPDSSPPKGKLWLDGARKEDLIGRWSQIITENHLDVRAEEGLKALERQKDGTFRVTSDKAEYRARRIVLATGQRGNPRKLRVPGEDRERVYHRLYSPRHYKNEDILVVGGGNSAIEAALVLAERNRVRISYRASEFSRLFKDNDRKLNEAVAQKRIELIFNSNVCEFREKEAVVEVDRGGHQERLTVPCDHAFVLIGAELPVQFLKSLGIRMENEWTGSLWRAAALAFATLLGLWFLGGHAANWAGLPLAEVPRFAGVLLAAAAGGALVALGFRGDRYAWLGLSFLAWYTVYGVKSPGAGAEFWPYRGWGFQALSLFGRPATFWYTVLYTTLMTVFGIQAIKRWGLDRRDKFQIWRYISLLSFQWIFFFLIPEFLFQWAIKYQWVGERLANDPAFAGQAWRSYGLVYAWPLFFYAFFYDPAKIWVLWGVLLSFVIIPLFVLFHGKRYCSWICGCGGLAETFGDRWRHLAPKGRASMRWEWMNLAVLIFAAAVTLAMLLRDGVALLRQPAAWGVNAYHLYADIWLVGILPVTLYPFLGGKVWCRYWCPLAKLMHLFSAAYTKLGISRFRIEANDKCIACSECTRNCQVGIDVMSYALKQQPLDNATSSCIGCGICVSVCPMDVLSFGPPPKLVQISATRN
;
A
#
# COMPACT_ATOMS: atom_id res chain seq x y z
N MET A 1 9.62 -12.85 -27.07
CA MET A 1 8.22 -12.82 -26.54
C MET A 1 8.20 -12.90 -25.01
N LEU A 2 8.73 -13.95 -24.37
CA LEU A 2 8.72 -14.16 -22.92
C LEU A 2 9.33 -13.03 -22.10
N ARG A 3 10.50 -12.48 -22.51
CA ARG A 3 11.14 -11.32 -21.85
C ARG A 3 10.30 -10.04 -21.96
N LYS A 4 9.56 -9.82 -23.05
CA LYS A 4 8.64 -8.67 -23.20
C LYS A 4 7.44 -8.85 -22.27
N LEU A 5 6.88 -10.06 -22.18
CA LEU A 5 5.78 -10.39 -21.27
C LEU A 5 6.22 -10.24 -19.81
N GLN A 6 7.40 -10.75 -19.45
CA GLN A 6 7.94 -10.56 -18.10
C GLN A 6 8.09 -9.08 -17.75
N ARG A 7 8.68 -8.25 -18.63
CA ARG A 7 8.79 -6.79 -18.40
C ARG A 7 7.41 -6.14 -18.21
N LYS A 8 6.39 -6.59 -18.96
CA LYS A 8 5.01 -6.08 -18.81
C LYS A 8 4.39 -6.51 -17.48
N ILE A 9 4.61 -7.76 -17.07
CA ILE A 9 4.20 -8.26 -15.75
C ILE A 9 4.94 -7.50 -14.65
N ASP A 10 6.26 -7.35 -14.76
CA ASP A 10 7.08 -6.59 -13.81
C ASP A 10 6.61 -5.13 -13.69
N SER A 11 6.22 -4.50 -14.80
CA SER A 11 5.69 -3.13 -14.78
C SER A 11 4.32 -3.04 -14.09
N VAL A 12 3.48 -4.06 -14.23
CA VAL A 12 2.18 -4.14 -13.53
C VAL A 12 2.38 -4.43 -12.06
N LEU A 13 3.28 -5.37 -11.73
CA LEU A 13 3.59 -5.77 -10.36
C LEU A 13 4.40 -4.71 -9.62
N ALA A 14 5.27 -3.97 -10.30
CA ALA A 14 6.00 -2.82 -9.73
C ALA A 14 5.04 -1.67 -9.36
N SER A 15 3.73 -1.96 -9.38
CA SER A 15 2.65 -1.06 -9.04
C SER A 15 2.84 0.30 -9.66
N GLY A 16 2.58 0.43 -10.93
CA GLY A 16 2.28 1.64 -11.65
C GLY A 16 2.46 2.93 -10.89
N ASP A 17 2.08 3.94 -11.21
CA ASP A 17 2.05 5.30 -10.67
C ASP A 17 2.27 5.54 -9.14
N MET A 18 2.93 4.62 -8.40
CA MET A 18 3.36 4.90 -7.03
C MET A 18 4.42 6.01 -7.05
N PRO A 19 4.14 7.17 -6.49
CA PRO A 19 4.98 8.36 -6.67
C PRO A 19 6.37 8.23 -6.03
N THR A 20 6.59 7.28 -5.11
CA THR A 20 7.88 7.11 -4.45
C THR A 20 8.16 5.67 -4.08
N ARG A 21 9.22 5.11 -4.65
CA ARG A 21 9.85 3.89 -4.11
C ARG A 21 10.59 4.27 -2.84
N ARG A 22 10.30 3.59 -1.72
CA ARG A 22 11.00 3.82 -0.45
C ARG A 22 12.00 2.70 -0.17
N PRO A 23 13.03 2.95 0.68
CA PRO A 23 13.84 1.87 1.21
C PRO A 23 12.98 0.89 2.00
N ALA A 24 13.28 -0.39 1.89
CA ALA A 24 12.63 -1.45 2.67
C ALA A 24 13.20 -1.43 4.09
N LEU A 25 12.41 -0.95 5.06
CA LEU A 25 12.79 -0.77 6.45
C LEU A 25 12.02 -1.72 7.37
N ARG A 26 12.66 -2.12 8.46
CA ARG A 26 12.01 -2.79 9.60
C ARG A 26 11.23 -1.78 10.44
N GLY A 27 10.42 -2.25 11.38
CA GLY A 27 9.61 -1.37 12.24
C GLY A 27 10.40 -0.37 13.09
N ASN A 28 11.70 -0.62 13.29
CA ASN A 28 12.65 0.25 14.00
C ASN A 28 13.49 1.14 13.08
N ASN A 29 13.08 1.32 11.84
CA ASN A 29 13.81 2.08 10.79
C ASN A 29 15.16 1.47 10.34
N GLU A 30 15.51 0.26 10.78
CA GLU A 30 16.70 -0.44 10.32
C GLU A 30 16.49 -1.00 8.91
N SER A 31 17.47 -0.83 8.03
CA SER A 31 17.45 -1.38 6.67
C SER A 31 17.74 -2.89 6.66
N ASN A 32 17.87 -3.47 5.47
CA ASN A 32 18.36 -4.84 5.31
C ASN A 32 19.87 -4.98 5.64
N VAL A 33 20.61 -3.87 5.73
CA VAL A 33 22.01 -3.83 6.16
C VAL A 33 22.02 -3.63 7.68
N PRO A 34 22.44 -4.63 8.48
CA PRO A 34 22.43 -4.52 9.94
C PRO A 34 23.28 -3.35 10.43
N GLY A 35 22.73 -2.52 11.33
CA GLY A 35 23.38 -1.31 11.85
C GLY A 35 23.19 -0.06 11.00
N LEU A 36 22.52 -0.17 9.84
CA LEU A 36 22.21 0.96 8.97
C LEU A 36 20.73 1.33 9.05
N TYR A 37 20.44 2.51 9.58
CA TYR A 37 19.10 3.05 9.81
C TYR A 37 18.78 4.18 8.83
N VAL A 38 17.49 4.36 8.52
CA VAL A 38 17.02 5.45 7.65
C VAL A 38 15.89 6.19 8.35
N ILE A 39 15.98 7.52 8.43
CA ILE A 39 14.99 8.38 9.12
C ILE A 39 14.59 9.59 8.28
N GLY A 40 13.56 10.29 8.74
CA GLY A 40 13.04 11.50 8.11
C GLY A 40 12.21 11.25 6.86
N ASP A 41 12.19 12.20 5.94
CA ASP A 41 11.39 12.16 4.72
C ASP A 41 11.70 10.90 3.86
N LEU A 42 12.96 10.48 3.83
CA LEU A 42 13.41 9.27 3.15
C LEU A 42 12.75 7.99 3.70
N ALA A 43 12.49 7.94 5.00
CA ALA A 43 11.80 6.85 5.68
C ALA A 43 10.28 7.03 5.75
N GLY A 44 9.75 8.11 5.17
CA GLY A 44 8.31 8.38 5.13
C GLY A 44 7.78 9.28 6.25
N ALA A 45 8.64 10.08 6.89
CA ALA A 45 8.23 11.15 7.78
C ALA A 45 8.28 12.51 7.05
N PRO A 46 7.20 12.91 6.34
CA PRO A 46 7.21 14.05 5.42
C PRO A 46 7.10 15.40 6.12
N VAL A 47 6.88 15.42 7.43
CA VAL A 47 6.66 16.61 8.27
C VAL A 47 7.82 16.75 9.23
N ILE A 48 8.30 17.99 9.44
CA ILE A 48 9.47 18.29 10.29
C ILE A 48 9.30 17.67 11.68
N LYS A 49 8.17 17.88 12.34
CA LYS A 49 7.87 17.36 13.68
C LYS A 49 7.96 15.82 13.77
N LEU A 50 7.41 15.12 12.75
CA LEU A 50 7.49 13.65 12.68
C LEU A 50 8.90 13.17 12.38
N ALA A 51 9.65 13.87 11.54
CA ALA A 51 11.03 13.57 11.24
C ALA A 51 11.92 13.70 12.49
N MET A 52 11.70 14.75 13.29
CA MET A 52 12.34 14.93 14.59
C MET A 52 12.02 13.78 15.56
N ALA A 53 10.74 13.43 15.69
CA ALA A 53 10.30 12.33 16.56
C ALA A 53 10.90 10.97 16.14
N GLN A 54 11.05 10.74 14.84
CA GLN A 54 11.66 9.52 14.30
C GLN A 54 13.15 9.45 14.62
N GLY A 55 13.87 10.60 14.59
CA GLY A 55 15.26 10.71 15.02
C GLY A 55 15.45 10.25 16.46
N VAL A 56 14.65 10.77 17.40
CA VAL A 56 14.69 10.35 18.81
C VAL A 56 14.40 8.87 18.97
N ALA A 57 13.33 8.37 18.33
CA ALA A 57 12.91 6.97 18.48
C ALA A 57 13.97 5.96 18.00
N VAL A 58 14.69 6.28 16.92
CA VAL A 58 15.78 5.44 16.43
C VAL A 58 16.96 5.44 17.39
N ILE A 59 17.29 6.57 17.98
CA ILE A 59 18.37 6.65 18.98
C ILE A 59 18.00 5.92 20.26
N ASP A 60 16.76 6.04 20.76
CA ASP A 60 16.28 5.26 21.90
C ASP A 60 16.41 3.75 21.63
N HIS A 61 16.09 3.29 20.41
CA HIS A 61 16.27 1.90 20.01
C HIS A 61 17.76 1.50 19.97
N ILE A 62 18.63 2.35 19.43
CA ILE A 62 20.07 2.09 19.36
C ILE A 62 20.69 2.03 20.77
N ALA A 63 20.37 2.99 21.63
CA ALA A 63 20.90 3.07 22.99
C ALA A 63 20.49 1.89 23.89
N ALA A 64 19.33 1.28 23.61
CA ALA A 64 18.87 0.10 24.31
C ALA A 64 19.61 -1.21 23.93
N LYS A 65 20.47 -1.20 22.89
CA LYS A 65 21.25 -2.37 22.51
C LYS A 65 22.46 -2.56 23.42
N PRO A 66 22.82 -3.80 23.80
CA PRO A 66 23.98 -4.08 24.67
C PRO A 66 25.29 -3.55 24.09
N ASP A 67 25.39 -3.56 22.76
CA ASP A 67 26.56 -3.12 21.99
C ASP A 67 26.42 -1.67 21.48
N ALA A 68 25.68 -0.79 22.17
CA ALA A 68 25.43 0.59 21.73
C ALA A 68 26.71 1.40 21.62
N ARG A 69 27.65 1.21 22.55
CA ARG A 69 28.92 1.97 22.65
C ARG A 69 30.09 1.21 22.08
N SER A 70 31.04 1.93 21.51
CA SER A 70 32.33 1.40 21.08
C SER A 70 33.34 1.46 22.19
N ALA A 71 34.10 0.38 22.39
CA ALA A 71 35.26 0.40 23.27
C ALA A 71 36.46 1.11 22.63
N ASP A 72 36.55 1.17 21.30
CA ASP A 72 37.61 1.84 20.55
C ASP A 72 37.36 3.35 20.50
N PRO A 73 38.25 4.21 21.01
CA PRO A 73 38.11 5.66 20.96
C PRO A 73 38.12 6.21 19.52
N ASN A 74 38.67 5.50 18.53
CA ASN A 74 38.72 5.90 17.15
C ASN A 74 37.45 5.51 16.34
N VAL A 75 36.49 4.85 16.98
CA VAL A 75 35.26 4.39 16.33
C VAL A 75 34.08 5.11 16.96
N TYR A 76 33.36 5.93 16.22
CA TYR A 76 32.11 6.54 16.67
C TYR A 76 31.06 5.47 16.97
N ASP A 77 30.20 5.72 17.97
CA ASP A 77 29.06 4.85 18.26
C ASP A 77 28.07 4.90 17.09
N LEU A 78 27.88 6.12 16.54
CA LEU A 78 27.09 6.31 15.32
C LEU A 78 27.55 7.53 14.54
N ILE A 79 27.33 7.50 13.22
CA ILE A 79 27.43 8.64 12.32
C ILE A 79 26.04 8.91 11.73
N VAL A 80 25.59 10.16 11.85
CA VAL A 80 24.36 10.66 11.27
C VAL A 80 24.71 11.34 9.94
N VAL A 81 24.10 10.93 8.84
CA VAL A 81 24.31 11.51 7.52
C VAL A 81 23.11 12.38 7.15
N GLY A 82 23.31 13.68 7.16
CA GLY A 82 22.31 14.72 6.95
C GLY A 82 21.98 15.49 8.24
N ALA A 83 22.28 16.79 8.27
CA ALA A 83 22.00 17.70 9.39
C ALA A 83 20.70 18.50 9.16
N GLY A 84 19.63 17.84 8.72
CA GLY A 84 18.28 18.36 8.73
C GLY A 84 17.58 18.09 10.07
N ALA A 85 16.27 18.39 10.17
CA ALA A 85 15.47 18.24 11.38
C ALA A 85 15.59 16.84 12.04
N ALA A 86 15.52 15.78 11.25
CA ALA A 86 15.63 14.40 11.74
C ALA A 86 17.06 14.10 12.25
N GLY A 87 18.08 14.46 11.47
CA GLY A 87 19.46 14.15 11.80
C GLY A 87 20.01 14.95 12.98
N LEU A 88 19.73 16.25 13.04
CA LEU A 88 20.13 17.10 14.19
C LEU A 88 19.49 16.60 15.48
N ASN A 89 18.18 16.30 15.44
CA ASN A 89 17.50 15.82 16.63
C ASN A 89 17.94 14.40 17.04
N ALA A 90 18.33 13.56 16.07
CA ALA A 90 18.98 12.27 16.36
C ALA A 90 20.36 12.46 17.00
N ALA A 91 21.18 13.37 16.50
CA ALA A 91 22.51 13.65 17.07
C ALA A 91 22.42 14.19 18.50
N LEU A 92 21.50 15.13 18.76
CA LEU A 92 21.20 15.63 20.12
C LEU A 92 20.74 14.50 21.04
N ALA A 93 19.81 13.66 20.59
CA ALA A 93 19.34 12.53 21.38
C ALA A 93 20.45 11.51 21.66
N ALA A 94 21.37 11.31 20.73
CA ALA A 94 22.53 10.43 20.91
C ALA A 94 23.47 10.97 22.01
N GLN A 95 23.74 12.26 21.99
CA GLN A 95 24.53 12.92 23.01
C GLN A 95 23.88 12.79 24.40
N ASP A 96 22.56 12.98 24.51
CA ASP A 96 21.82 12.78 25.75
C ASP A 96 21.92 11.36 26.31
N LYS A 97 22.08 10.38 25.46
CA LYS A 97 22.28 8.97 25.84
C LYS A 97 23.76 8.63 26.07
N GLY A 98 24.66 9.63 25.99
CA GLY A 98 26.10 9.44 26.17
C GLY A 98 26.74 8.62 25.03
N LEU A 99 26.19 8.68 23.82
CA LEU A 99 26.77 8.06 22.62
C LEU A 99 27.64 9.08 21.89
N ARG A 100 28.81 8.66 21.42
CA ARG A 100 29.69 9.46 20.57
C ARG A 100 29.11 9.51 19.15
N ALA A 101 28.54 10.64 18.80
CA ALA A 101 27.90 10.84 17.50
C ALA A 101 28.60 11.93 16.70
N LEU A 102 28.76 11.69 15.38
CA LEU A 102 29.20 12.68 14.40
C LEU A 102 28.07 12.90 13.41
N ALA A 103 27.76 14.14 13.06
CA ALA A 103 26.80 14.47 12.00
C ALA A 103 27.53 15.04 10.78
N LEU A 104 27.31 14.43 9.60
CA LEU A 104 27.86 14.88 8.31
C LEU A 104 26.74 15.52 7.48
N GLU A 105 26.99 16.71 6.95
CA GLU A 105 26.04 17.41 6.07
C GLU A 105 26.75 17.88 4.79
N LYS A 106 26.23 17.47 3.62
CA LYS A 106 26.79 17.82 2.32
C LYS A 106 26.76 19.31 2.01
N GLY A 107 25.77 20.01 2.54
CA GLY A 107 25.59 21.44 2.34
C GLY A 107 25.60 22.20 3.67
N LYS A 108 24.82 23.27 3.74
CA LYS A 108 24.59 24.01 4.99
C LYS A 108 23.71 23.23 5.97
N ILE A 109 23.86 23.52 7.23
CA ILE A 109 22.95 22.99 8.28
C ILE A 109 21.51 23.33 7.92
N ALA A 110 20.59 22.37 8.13
CA ALA A 110 19.19 22.48 7.76
C ALA A 110 18.96 22.84 6.28
N ASN A 111 19.78 22.37 5.37
CA ASN A 111 19.85 22.76 3.97
C ASN A 111 18.51 22.83 3.24
N THR A 112 17.55 21.97 3.58
CA THR A 112 16.20 22.01 2.97
C THR A 112 15.44 23.28 3.39
N ILE A 113 15.52 23.68 4.65
CA ILE A 113 14.86 24.88 5.21
C ILE A 113 15.62 26.14 4.76
N GLU A 114 16.95 26.09 4.77
CA GLU A 114 17.81 27.16 4.26
C GLU A 114 17.45 27.56 2.83
N ASN A 115 17.12 26.56 2.01
CA ASN A 115 16.72 26.76 0.62
C ASN A 115 15.22 27.11 0.42
N PHE A 116 14.46 27.39 1.47
CA PHE A 116 13.13 27.98 1.31
C PHE A 116 13.24 29.45 0.88
N PRO A 117 12.22 29.99 0.21
CA PRO A 117 12.16 31.42 -0.09
C PRO A 117 12.36 32.26 1.17
N GLU A 118 12.95 33.44 0.98
CA GLU A 118 13.18 34.42 2.06
C GLU A 118 11.89 34.77 2.81
N GLY A 119 11.94 34.82 4.12
CA GLY A 119 10.80 35.15 5.00
C GLY A 119 9.72 34.06 5.09
N LYS A 120 9.94 32.86 4.52
CA LYS A 120 8.94 31.78 4.56
C LYS A 120 8.68 31.31 5.98
N TRP A 121 7.39 31.25 6.36
CA TRP A 121 6.95 30.70 7.65
C TRP A 121 7.03 29.18 7.64
N VAL A 122 7.63 28.59 8.68
CA VAL A 122 7.74 27.14 8.91
C VAL A 122 6.82 26.78 10.08
N TYR A 123 5.80 26.02 9.80
CA TYR A 123 4.78 25.63 10.78
C TYR A 123 5.23 24.42 11.63
N ALA A 124 4.83 24.41 12.91
CA ALA A 124 5.05 23.30 13.84
C ALA A 124 3.88 22.31 13.81
N GLU A 125 3.51 21.82 12.63
CA GLU A 125 2.39 20.89 12.43
C GLU A 125 2.82 19.41 12.49
N PRO A 126 1.90 18.49 12.86
CA PRO A 126 0.50 18.68 13.23
C PRO A 126 0.34 19.17 14.68
N ASP A 127 -0.80 19.85 14.96
CA ASP A 127 -1.12 20.35 16.31
C ASP A 127 -1.41 19.20 17.31
N SER A 128 -1.83 18.03 16.80
CA SER A 128 -2.22 16.86 17.58
C SER A 128 -1.08 16.21 18.37
N SER A 129 0.18 16.55 18.10
CA SER A 129 1.34 16.00 18.80
C SER A 129 2.39 17.07 19.11
N PRO A 130 2.98 17.10 20.34
CA PRO A 130 4.09 18.00 20.65
C PRO A 130 5.36 17.59 19.89
N PRO A 131 6.30 18.52 19.62
CA PRO A 131 7.62 18.19 19.13
C PRO A 131 8.34 17.28 20.14
N LYS A 132 9.12 16.33 19.64
CA LYS A 132 9.94 15.44 20.47
C LYS A 132 11.42 15.77 20.30
N GLY A 133 12.18 15.65 21.40
CA GLY A 133 13.61 15.94 21.45
C GLY A 133 13.91 17.39 21.82
N LYS A 134 15.18 17.76 21.74
CA LYS A 134 15.68 19.06 22.16
C LYS A 134 15.65 20.14 21.06
N LEU A 135 15.54 19.73 19.81
CA LEU A 135 15.51 20.67 18.70
C LEU A 135 14.21 21.48 18.75
N TRP A 136 14.34 22.82 18.79
CA TRP A 136 13.19 23.70 18.94
C TRP A 136 12.35 23.78 17.65
N LEU A 137 11.02 23.70 17.80
CA LEU A 137 10.07 23.90 16.71
C LEU A 137 8.72 24.38 17.28
N ASP A 138 8.39 25.67 17.07
CA ASP A 138 7.14 26.29 17.54
C ASP A 138 6.56 27.28 16.51
N GLY A 139 6.78 27.04 15.24
CA GLY A 139 6.38 27.94 14.15
C GLY A 139 7.18 29.25 14.15
N ALA A 140 7.91 29.50 13.07
CA ALA A 140 8.76 30.67 12.94
C ALA A 140 9.07 30.97 11.48
N ARG A 141 9.64 32.14 11.19
CA ARG A 141 10.30 32.37 9.91
C ARG A 141 11.51 31.47 9.79
N LYS A 142 11.85 31.06 8.56
CA LYS A 142 12.97 30.14 8.32
C LYS A 142 14.28 30.66 8.95
N GLU A 143 14.52 31.97 8.88
CA GLU A 143 15.73 32.62 9.37
C GLU A 143 15.85 32.47 10.91
N ASP A 144 14.75 32.74 11.63
CA ASP A 144 14.67 32.62 13.07
C ASP A 144 14.84 31.15 13.51
N LEU A 145 14.21 30.23 12.77
CA LEU A 145 14.32 28.81 13.05
C LEU A 145 15.75 28.29 12.90
N ILE A 146 16.43 28.68 11.81
CA ILE A 146 17.82 28.28 11.55
C ILE A 146 18.76 28.90 12.59
N GLY A 147 18.55 30.16 12.93
CA GLY A 147 19.31 30.85 13.98
C GLY A 147 19.23 30.12 15.33
N ARG A 148 17.99 29.74 15.72
CA ARG A 148 17.76 28.95 16.94
C ARG A 148 18.44 27.59 16.90
N TRP A 149 18.36 26.89 15.76
CA TRP A 149 19.01 25.58 15.63
C TRP A 149 20.53 25.68 15.67
N SER A 150 21.11 26.71 15.05
CA SER A 150 22.54 26.97 15.13
C SER A 150 22.99 27.27 16.56
N GLN A 151 22.20 28.04 17.33
CA GLN A 151 22.44 28.29 18.74
C GLN A 151 22.41 26.97 19.55
N ILE A 152 21.40 26.13 19.38
CA ILE A 152 21.29 24.82 20.07
C ILE A 152 22.50 23.92 19.76
N ILE A 153 22.97 23.89 18.51
CA ILE A 153 24.15 23.13 18.11
C ILE A 153 25.38 23.62 18.87
N THR A 154 25.58 24.95 18.96
CA THR A 154 26.74 25.56 19.63
C THR A 154 26.69 25.33 21.13
N GLU A 155 25.54 25.56 21.77
CA GLU A 155 25.34 25.40 23.22
C GLU A 155 25.54 23.94 23.68
N ASN A 156 25.15 22.97 22.83
CA ASN A 156 25.34 21.56 23.17
C ASN A 156 26.68 20.99 22.62
N HIS A 157 27.56 21.81 22.05
CA HIS A 157 28.83 21.38 21.47
C HIS A 157 28.68 20.17 20.55
N LEU A 158 27.65 20.16 19.69
CA LEU A 158 27.35 19.05 18.83
C LEU A 158 28.38 18.96 17.69
N ASP A 159 28.99 17.76 17.47
CA ASP A 159 29.95 17.56 16.40
C ASP A 159 29.21 17.45 15.04
N VAL A 160 29.08 18.58 14.35
CA VAL A 160 28.42 18.69 13.04
C VAL A 160 29.44 19.22 12.02
N ARG A 161 29.70 18.41 10.98
CA ARG A 161 30.56 18.76 9.86
C ARG A 161 29.67 19.19 8.69
N ALA A 162 29.51 20.50 8.52
CA ALA A 162 28.85 21.08 7.36
C ALA A 162 29.78 21.10 6.14
N GLU A 163 29.20 21.14 4.95
CA GLU A 163 29.91 21.10 3.66
C GLU A 163 30.83 19.87 3.53
N GLU A 164 30.41 18.76 4.18
CA GLU A 164 31.09 17.47 4.12
C GLU A 164 30.09 16.34 3.80
N GLY A 165 30.16 15.86 2.57
CA GLY A 165 29.22 14.88 2.02
C GLY A 165 29.75 13.46 2.07
N LEU A 166 28.85 12.51 2.37
CA LEU A 166 29.14 11.07 2.27
C LEU A 166 29.36 10.67 0.81
N LYS A 167 30.54 10.06 0.52
CA LYS A 167 30.86 9.47 -0.80
C LYS A 167 30.65 7.97 -0.84
N ALA A 168 31.17 7.25 0.16
CA ALA A 168 31.10 5.80 0.21
C ALA A 168 30.86 5.29 1.63
N LEU A 169 30.23 4.14 1.75
CA LEU A 169 29.98 3.44 2.99
C LEU A 169 30.26 1.96 2.78
N GLU A 170 31.18 1.41 3.55
CA GLU A 170 31.57 0.01 3.49
C GLU A 170 31.42 -0.65 4.84
N ARG A 171 30.69 -1.76 4.91
CA ARG A 171 30.60 -2.56 6.12
C ARG A 171 31.81 -3.48 6.22
N GLN A 172 32.55 -3.36 7.31
CA GLN A 172 33.74 -4.16 7.60
C GLN A 172 33.39 -5.53 8.18
N LYS A 173 34.38 -6.45 8.19
CA LYS A 173 34.20 -7.81 8.72
C LYS A 173 33.93 -7.84 10.23
N ASP A 174 34.42 -6.84 10.97
CA ASP A 174 34.18 -6.66 12.40
C ASP A 174 32.79 -6.07 12.73
N GLY A 175 31.97 -5.84 11.70
CA GLY A 175 30.62 -5.28 11.83
C GLY A 175 30.56 -3.76 11.89
N THR A 176 31.70 -3.05 11.93
CA THR A 176 31.78 -1.59 11.85
C THR A 176 31.59 -1.11 10.41
N PHE A 177 31.38 0.18 10.26
CA PHE A 177 31.32 0.85 8.94
C PHE A 177 32.53 1.76 8.75
N ARG A 178 33.17 1.64 7.58
CA ARG A 178 34.08 2.65 7.06
C ARG A 178 33.24 3.68 6.31
N VAL A 179 33.34 4.94 6.69
CA VAL A 179 32.59 6.07 6.14
C VAL A 179 33.58 6.97 5.44
N THR A 180 33.52 7.07 4.12
CA THR A 180 34.37 7.97 3.35
C THR A 180 33.56 9.19 2.95
N SER A 181 33.95 10.35 3.43
CA SER A 181 33.40 11.64 3.03
C SER A 181 34.23 12.23 1.87
N ASP A 182 33.89 13.44 1.44
CA ASP A 182 34.69 14.20 0.49
C ASP A 182 35.94 14.86 1.14
N LYS A 183 36.03 14.86 2.49
CA LYS A 183 37.15 15.46 3.21
C LYS A 183 37.96 14.49 4.08
N ALA A 184 37.34 13.44 4.61
CA ALA A 184 37.97 12.53 5.56
C ALA A 184 37.40 11.12 5.57
N GLU A 185 38.07 10.20 6.27
CA GLU A 185 37.57 8.86 6.56
C GLU A 185 37.26 8.70 8.05
N TYR A 186 36.15 8.05 8.35
CA TYR A 186 35.67 7.78 9.69
C TYR A 186 35.29 6.31 9.87
N ARG A 187 35.26 5.86 11.11
CA ARG A 187 34.73 4.55 11.48
C ARG A 187 33.59 4.68 12.48
N ALA A 188 32.54 3.93 12.27
CA ALA A 188 31.37 3.93 13.17
C ALA A 188 30.77 2.55 13.33
N ARG A 189 30.14 2.29 14.48
CA ARG A 189 29.39 1.06 14.71
C ARG A 189 28.04 1.05 13.98
N ARG A 190 27.41 2.23 13.88
CA ARG A 190 26.08 2.39 13.25
C ARG A 190 26.01 3.65 12.41
N ILE A 191 25.14 3.60 11.43
CA ILE A 191 24.89 4.71 10.52
C ILE A 191 23.41 5.06 10.55
N VAL A 192 23.08 6.35 10.65
CA VAL A 192 21.72 6.88 10.56
C VAL A 192 21.63 7.81 9.36
N LEU A 193 20.96 7.36 8.28
CA LEU A 193 20.76 8.17 7.08
C LEU A 193 19.54 9.08 7.27
N ALA A 194 19.78 10.39 7.31
CA ALA A 194 18.78 11.45 7.45
C ALA A 194 18.82 12.45 6.27
N THR A 195 19.23 11.97 5.06
CA THR A 195 19.52 12.81 3.90
C THR A 195 18.30 13.47 3.24
N GLY A 196 17.08 13.07 3.63
CA GLY A 196 15.84 13.55 3.03
C GLY A 196 15.67 13.15 1.57
N GLN A 197 14.57 13.61 0.94
CA GLN A 197 14.27 13.35 -0.47
C GLN A 197 14.58 14.55 -1.38
N ARG A 198 14.52 15.77 -0.84
CA ARG A 198 14.52 17.03 -1.61
C ARG A 198 15.90 17.51 -2.03
N GLY A 199 16.96 16.80 -1.68
CA GLY A 199 18.33 17.20 -1.99
C GLY A 199 18.67 17.22 -3.49
N ASN A 200 18.04 16.35 -4.29
CA ASN A 200 18.30 16.22 -5.73
C ASN A 200 17.05 16.61 -6.52
N PRO A 201 17.00 17.83 -7.10
CA PRO A 201 15.92 18.21 -8.00
C PRO A 201 15.91 17.29 -9.22
N ARG A 202 14.73 16.92 -9.68
CA ARG A 202 14.56 16.16 -10.91
C ARG A 202 14.96 17.02 -12.10
N LYS A 203 15.78 16.46 -12.98
CA LYS A 203 16.19 17.09 -14.23
C LYS A 203 15.31 16.63 -15.40
N LEU A 204 15.11 17.52 -16.38
CA LEU A 204 14.45 17.18 -17.65
C LEU A 204 15.36 16.35 -18.55
N ARG A 205 16.70 16.55 -18.41
CA ARG A 205 17.75 15.93 -19.23
C ARG A 205 17.66 16.33 -20.69
N VAL A 206 17.40 17.61 -20.92
CA VAL A 206 17.32 18.21 -22.24
C VAL A 206 18.53 19.13 -22.52
N PRO A 207 18.87 19.36 -23.78
CA PRO A 207 19.95 20.31 -24.15
C PRO A 207 19.70 21.69 -23.52
N GLY A 208 20.77 22.28 -22.99
CA GLY A 208 20.74 23.61 -22.38
C GLY A 208 20.17 23.69 -20.97
N GLU A 209 19.77 22.57 -20.33
CA GLU A 209 19.28 22.55 -18.95
C GLU A 209 20.35 22.98 -17.91
N ASP A 210 21.63 22.77 -18.22
CA ASP A 210 22.74 23.14 -17.32
C ASP A 210 23.21 24.60 -17.51
N ARG A 211 22.51 25.45 -18.28
CA ARG A 211 22.82 26.88 -18.44
C ARG A 211 22.54 27.65 -17.14
N GLU A 212 23.30 28.69 -16.84
CA GLU A 212 23.22 29.51 -15.63
C GLU A 212 21.82 30.12 -15.35
N ARG A 213 20.99 30.28 -16.37
CA ARG A 213 19.63 30.84 -16.31
C ARG A 213 18.52 29.80 -16.15
N VAL A 214 18.88 28.51 -16.03
CA VAL A 214 17.93 27.42 -15.77
C VAL A 214 18.09 26.98 -14.32
N TYR A 215 17.08 27.27 -13.53
CA TYR A 215 17.10 27.03 -12.10
C TYR A 215 16.18 25.88 -11.73
N HIS A 216 16.58 25.10 -10.74
CA HIS A 216 15.75 24.05 -10.15
C HIS A 216 15.12 24.46 -8.80
N ARG A 217 15.32 25.72 -8.39
CA ARG A 217 14.83 26.33 -7.15
C ARG A 217 14.69 27.83 -7.31
N LEU A 218 13.69 28.40 -6.62
CA LEU A 218 13.52 29.84 -6.54
C LEU A 218 14.00 30.33 -5.16
N TYR A 219 15.08 31.06 -5.10
CA TYR A 219 15.64 31.60 -3.85
C TYR A 219 15.03 32.96 -3.49
N SER A 220 15.13 33.93 -4.38
CA SER A 220 14.60 35.28 -4.18
C SER A 220 13.83 35.72 -5.42
N PRO A 221 12.51 35.82 -5.35
CA PRO A 221 11.71 36.28 -6.50
C PRO A 221 11.92 37.76 -6.82
N ARG A 222 12.46 38.56 -5.88
CA ARG A 222 12.65 40.01 -6.02
C ARG A 222 13.71 40.39 -7.03
N HIS A 223 14.61 39.47 -7.40
CA HIS A 223 15.70 39.73 -8.36
C HIS A 223 15.21 39.81 -9.81
N TYR A 224 14.04 39.26 -10.13
CA TYR A 224 13.48 39.19 -11.47
C TYR A 224 12.46 40.31 -11.67
N LYS A 225 12.64 41.15 -12.72
CA LYS A 225 11.75 42.28 -13.05
C LYS A 225 11.65 42.47 -14.56
N ASN A 226 10.43 42.52 -15.09
CA ASN A 226 10.11 42.76 -16.51
C ASN A 226 10.70 41.68 -17.46
N GLU A 227 10.89 40.45 -16.96
CA GLU A 227 11.50 39.34 -17.71
C GLU A 227 10.47 38.34 -18.19
N ASP A 228 10.84 37.59 -19.24
CA ASP A 228 10.09 36.44 -19.72
C ASP A 228 10.55 35.19 -18.97
N ILE A 229 9.69 34.65 -18.12
CA ILE A 229 10.00 33.54 -17.23
C ILE A 229 9.19 32.30 -17.61
N LEU A 230 9.89 31.18 -17.81
CA LEU A 230 9.26 29.89 -18.02
C LEU A 230 9.35 29.04 -16.75
N VAL A 231 8.18 28.69 -16.19
CA VAL A 231 8.08 27.73 -15.07
C VAL A 231 7.69 26.37 -15.64
N VAL A 232 8.50 25.36 -15.42
CA VAL A 232 8.24 24.00 -15.88
C VAL A 232 7.79 23.17 -14.67
N GLY A 233 6.54 22.72 -14.69
CA GLY A 233 5.96 21.91 -13.62
C GLY A 233 4.54 22.31 -13.25
N GLY A 234 3.81 21.39 -12.62
CA GLY A 234 2.41 21.59 -12.22
C GLY A 234 2.15 21.21 -10.75
N GLY A 235 3.19 21.20 -9.91
CA GLY A 235 3.03 21.00 -8.47
C GLY A 235 2.87 22.34 -7.72
N ASN A 236 2.45 22.27 -6.44
CA ASN A 236 2.24 23.48 -5.63
C ASN A 236 3.45 24.41 -5.60
N SER A 237 4.67 23.88 -5.50
CA SER A 237 5.89 24.71 -5.51
C SER A 237 6.11 25.45 -6.85
N ALA A 238 5.72 24.84 -7.96
CA ALA A 238 5.81 25.48 -9.26
C ALA A 238 4.77 26.62 -9.40
N ILE A 239 3.55 26.36 -8.95
CA ILE A 239 2.48 27.35 -8.99
C ILE A 239 2.75 28.52 -8.02
N GLU A 240 3.20 28.23 -6.80
CA GLU A 240 3.59 29.26 -5.82
C GLU A 240 4.71 30.15 -6.39
N ALA A 241 5.73 29.55 -7.02
CA ALA A 241 6.81 30.29 -7.66
C ALA A 241 6.28 31.14 -8.83
N ALA A 242 5.41 30.57 -9.70
CA ALA A 242 4.83 31.28 -10.82
C ALA A 242 3.98 32.49 -10.38
N LEU A 243 3.14 32.30 -9.34
CA LEU A 243 2.30 33.37 -8.79
C LEU A 243 3.11 34.56 -8.25
N VAL A 244 4.17 34.29 -7.50
CA VAL A 244 5.02 35.34 -6.93
C VAL A 244 5.84 36.04 -8.04
N LEU A 245 6.38 35.26 -8.99
CA LEU A 245 7.13 35.83 -10.14
C LEU A 245 6.23 36.67 -11.05
N ALA A 246 4.96 36.29 -11.23
CA ALA A 246 4.00 36.99 -12.08
C ALA A 246 3.55 38.37 -11.55
N GLU A 247 3.95 38.73 -10.31
CA GLU A 247 3.72 40.08 -9.80
C GLU A 247 4.50 41.15 -10.59
N ARG A 248 5.68 40.77 -11.14
CA ARG A 248 6.60 41.72 -11.79
C ARG A 248 7.16 41.26 -13.11
N ASN A 249 6.75 40.08 -13.61
CA ASN A 249 7.30 39.47 -14.80
C ASN A 249 6.19 38.85 -15.68
N ARG A 250 6.51 38.54 -16.92
CA ARG A 250 5.66 37.74 -17.83
C ARG A 250 5.95 36.26 -17.59
N VAL A 251 5.02 35.55 -17.00
CA VAL A 251 5.24 34.14 -16.60
C VAL A 251 4.44 33.20 -17.47
N ARG A 252 5.11 32.16 -17.98
CA ARG A 252 4.49 31.04 -18.67
C ARG A 252 4.72 29.76 -17.89
N ILE A 253 3.71 28.90 -17.82
CA ILE A 253 3.81 27.59 -17.15
C ILE A 253 3.68 26.49 -18.20
N SER A 254 4.74 25.68 -18.38
CA SER A 254 4.69 24.47 -19.19
C SER A 254 4.35 23.26 -18.31
N TYR A 255 3.27 22.54 -18.66
CA TYR A 255 2.85 21.35 -17.93
C TYR A 255 2.47 20.21 -18.88
N ARG A 256 3.01 19.01 -18.60
CA ARG A 256 2.89 17.82 -19.45
C ARG A 256 1.50 17.20 -19.57
N ALA A 257 0.58 17.48 -18.64
CA ALA A 257 -0.79 16.96 -18.67
C ALA A 257 -1.79 18.05 -19.10
N SER A 258 -3.03 17.65 -19.38
CA SER A 258 -4.12 18.54 -19.81
C SER A 258 -4.74 19.34 -18.66
N GLU A 259 -4.49 18.93 -17.41
CA GLU A 259 -5.03 19.59 -16.20
C GLU A 259 -4.12 19.36 -14.99
N PHE A 260 -4.15 20.25 -14.02
CA PHE A 260 -3.44 20.09 -12.76
C PHE A 260 -4.22 19.14 -11.85
N SER A 261 -3.59 18.02 -11.46
CA SER A 261 -4.25 16.98 -10.65
C SER A 261 -3.95 17.05 -9.15
N ARG A 262 -2.99 17.88 -8.72
CA ARG A 262 -2.43 17.86 -7.35
C ARG A 262 -2.22 19.24 -6.74
N LEU A 263 -2.99 20.25 -7.15
CA LEU A 263 -2.89 21.58 -6.56
C LEU A 263 -3.70 21.69 -5.27
N PHE A 264 -3.19 22.48 -4.34
CA PHE A 264 -3.98 22.98 -3.23
C PHE A 264 -5.09 23.89 -3.75
N LYS A 265 -6.25 23.83 -3.12
CA LYS A 265 -7.43 24.59 -3.57
C LYS A 265 -7.16 26.11 -3.65
N ASP A 266 -6.39 26.64 -2.70
CA ASP A 266 -6.03 28.07 -2.70
C ASP A 266 -5.07 28.41 -3.86
N ASN A 267 -4.09 27.55 -4.12
CA ASN A 267 -3.19 27.73 -5.27
C ASN A 267 -3.92 27.63 -6.59
N ASP A 268 -4.86 26.70 -6.73
CA ASP A 268 -5.70 26.57 -7.93
C ASP A 268 -6.56 27.81 -8.13
N ARG A 269 -7.21 28.33 -7.08
CA ARG A 269 -7.98 29.59 -7.13
C ARG A 269 -7.12 30.77 -7.56
N LYS A 270 -5.98 31.00 -6.89
CA LYS A 270 -5.07 32.11 -7.20
C LYS A 270 -4.49 32.03 -8.61
N LEU A 271 -4.19 30.80 -9.06
CA LEU A 271 -3.71 30.57 -10.42
C LEU A 271 -4.79 30.94 -11.46
N ASN A 272 -6.03 30.48 -11.26
CA ASN A 272 -7.14 30.80 -12.17
C ASN A 272 -7.40 32.32 -12.22
N GLU A 273 -7.32 33.02 -11.09
CA GLU A 273 -7.40 34.47 -11.02
C GLU A 273 -6.26 35.16 -11.80
N ALA A 274 -5.01 34.66 -11.65
CA ALA A 274 -3.85 35.23 -12.36
C ALA A 274 -3.90 34.96 -13.87
N VAL A 275 -4.43 33.82 -14.29
CA VAL A 275 -4.66 33.48 -15.71
C VAL A 275 -5.77 34.37 -16.30
N ALA A 276 -6.88 34.55 -15.59
CA ALA A 276 -7.97 35.46 -16.03
C ALA A 276 -7.49 36.89 -16.18
N GLN A 277 -6.56 37.33 -15.34
CA GLN A 277 -5.90 38.64 -15.38
C GLN A 277 -4.75 38.72 -16.41
N LYS A 278 -4.51 37.65 -17.20
CA LYS A 278 -3.44 37.56 -18.20
C LYS A 278 -2.02 37.76 -17.61
N ARG A 279 -1.84 37.53 -16.31
CA ARG A 279 -0.51 37.61 -15.65
C ARG A 279 0.30 36.32 -15.83
N ILE A 280 -0.41 35.22 -16.02
CA ILE A 280 0.20 33.90 -16.26
C ILE A 280 -0.44 33.27 -17.49
N GLU A 281 0.40 32.71 -18.36
CA GLU A 281 0.00 31.92 -19.52
C GLU A 281 0.24 30.44 -19.25
N LEU A 282 -0.75 29.59 -19.58
CA LEU A 282 -0.65 28.13 -19.38
C LEU A 282 -0.43 27.39 -20.70
N ILE A 283 0.57 26.55 -20.76
CA ILE A 283 0.86 25.67 -21.89
C ILE A 283 0.70 24.22 -21.40
N PHE A 284 -0.49 23.66 -21.56
CA PHE A 284 -0.79 22.26 -21.22
C PHE A 284 -0.32 21.28 -22.29
N ASN A 285 -0.31 19.99 -21.96
CA ASN A 285 0.15 18.89 -22.82
C ASN A 285 1.52 19.17 -23.44
N SER A 286 2.43 19.80 -22.67
CA SER A 286 3.66 20.37 -23.17
C SER A 286 4.89 19.78 -22.46
N ASN A 287 5.95 19.56 -23.24
CA ASN A 287 7.26 19.14 -22.74
C ASN A 287 8.32 20.08 -23.29
N VAL A 288 9.21 20.55 -22.42
CA VAL A 288 10.36 21.33 -22.86
C VAL A 288 11.37 20.39 -23.49
N CYS A 289 11.85 20.70 -24.70
CA CYS A 289 12.80 19.91 -25.45
C CYS A 289 14.22 20.50 -25.45
N GLU A 290 14.36 21.83 -25.33
CA GLU A 290 15.65 22.51 -25.38
C GLU A 290 15.55 23.89 -24.71
N PHE A 291 16.61 24.32 -24.02
CA PHE A 291 16.80 25.71 -23.58
C PHE A 291 17.89 26.37 -24.42
N ARG A 292 17.55 27.46 -25.12
CA ARG A 292 18.44 28.30 -25.91
C ARG A 292 18.78 29.57 -25.13
N GLU A 293 19.49 30.49 -25.72
CA GLU A 293 20.02 31.68 -25.03
C GLU A 293 18.93 32.61 -24.46
N LYS A 294 17.86 32.87 -25.18
CA LYS A 294 16.71 33.67 -24.73
C LYS A 294 15.36 33.04 -25.04
N GLU A 295 15.36 31.76 -25.33
CA GLU A 295 14.20 31.01 -25.74
C GLU A 295 14.20 29.61 -25.16
N ALA A 296 13.03 29.01 -25.05
CA ALA A 296 12.86 27.59 -24.80
C ALA A 296 12.00 26.96 -25.91
N VAL A 297 12.40 25.79 -26.39
CA VAL A 297 11.61 25.01 -27.34
C VAL A 297 10.73 24.05 -26.55
N VAL A 298 9.42 24.19 -26.76
CA VAL A 298 8.40 23.41 -26.07
C VAL A 298 7.59 22.64 -27.11
N GLU A 299 7.49 21.35 -26.96
CA GLU A 299 6.67 20.48 -27.79
C GLU A 299 5.30 20.30 -27.14
N VAL A 300 4.24 20.64 -27.87
CA VAL A 300 2.84 20.60 -27.40
C VAL A 300 2.07 19.54 -28.18
N ASP A 301 1.38 18.65 -27.48
CA ASP A 301 0.48 17.67 -28.08
C ASP A 301 -0.93 18.27 -28.24
N ARG A 302 -1.36 18.52 -29.48
CA ARG A 302 -2.70 18.97 -29.84
C ARG A 302 -3.51 17.84 -30.47
N GLY A 303 -3.93 16.87 -29.63
CA GLY A 303 -4.81 15.78 -30.09
C GLY A 303 -4.11 14.74 -30.96
N GLY A 304 -2.80 14.49 -30.71
CA GLY A 304 -1.99 13.52 -31.44
C GLY A 304 -1.03 14.14 -32.47
N HIS A 305 -1.13 15.45 -32.71
CA HIS A 305 -0.14 16.21 -33.48
C HIS A 305 0.82 16.92 -32.54
N GLN A 306 2.12 16.67 -32.71
CA GLN A 306 3.17 17.33 -31.96
C GLN A 306 3.58 18.63 -32.69
N GLU A 307 3.34 19.76 -32.05
CA GLU A 307 3.71 21.10 -32.51
C GLU A 307 4.88 21.61 -31.66
N ARG A 308 5.90 22.18 -32.29
CA ARG A 308 7.02 22.82 -31.60
C ARG A 308 6.81 24.32 -31.53
N LEU A 309 6.70 24.82 -30.30
CA LEU A 309 6.60 26.26 -30.04
C LEU A 309 7.94 26.78 -29.51
N THR A 310 8.38 27.89 -30.01
CA THR A 310 9.50 28.65 -29.45
C THR A 310 8.91 29.72 -28.51
N VAL A 311 9.29 29.63 -27.24
CA VAL A 311 8.75 30.48 -26.16
C VAL A 311 9.87 31.39 -25.68
N PRO A 312 9.66 32.73 -25.65
CA PRO A 312 10.61 33.65 -25.01
C PRO A 312 10.88 33.27 -23.57
N CYS A 313 12.15 33.26 -23.20
CA CYS A 313 12.57 32.76 -21.90
C CYS A 313 13.91 33.38 -21.49
N ASP A 314 13.88 34.44 -20.68
CA ASP A 314 15.09 35.00 -20.06
C ASP A 314 15.59 34.09 -18.94
N HIS A 315 14.67 33.56 -18.13
CA HIS A 315 14.94 32.62 -17.05
C HIS A 315 13.96 31.46 -17.02
N ALA A 316 14.46 30.26 -16.71
CA ALA A 316 13.62 29.07 -16.55
C ALA A 316 13.71 28.51 -15.13
N PHE A 317 12.56 28.11 -14.58
CA PHE A 317 12.47 27.39 -13.28
C PHE A 317 11.90 26.00 -13.50
N VAL A 318 12.76 24.97 -13.44
CA VAL A 318 12.37 23.58 -13.60
C VAL A 318 11.96 23.01 -12.23
N LEU A 319 10.67 23.05 -11.93
CA LEU A 319 10.10 22.69 -10.61
C LEU A 319 9.22 21.43 -10.71
N ILE A 320 9.80 20.36 -11.23
CA ILE A 320 9.13 19.08 -11.50
C ILE A 320 9.28 18.04 -10.36
N GLY A 321 9.65 18.51 -9.18
CA GLY A 321 9.83 17.70 -7.98
C GLY A 321 11.28 17.23 -7.78
N ALA A 322 11.48 16.36 -6.79
CA ALA A 322 12.76 15.77 -6.46
C ALA A 322 12.84 14.29 -6.86
N GLU A 323 14.04 13.80 -7.14
CA GLU A 323 14.31 12.38 -7.32
C GLU A 323 14.78 11.77 -6.00
N LEU A 324 14.17 10.61 -5.66
CA LEU A 324 14.71 9.79 -4.58
C LEU A 324 16.10 9.32 -5.01
N PRO A 325 17.12 9.38 -4.14
CA PRO A 325 18.48 8.96 -4.49
C PRO A 325 18.60 7.42 -4.52
N VAL A 326 17.80 6.78 -5.40
CA VAL A 326 17.69 5.30 -5.47
C VAL A 326 19.03 4.66 -5.78
N GLN A 327 19.81 5.22 -6.69
CA GLN A 327 21.13 4.68 -7.05
C GLN A 327 22.08 4.76 -5.86
N PHE A 328 22.10 5.88 -5.14
CA PHE A 328 22.88 6.07 -3.93
C PHE A 328 22.47 5.06 -2.84
N LEU A 329 21.17 4.89 -2.57
CA LEU A 329 20.72 3.90 -1.60
C LEU A 329 21.09 2.47 -1.99
N LYS A 330 21.03 2.14 -3.28
CA LYS A 330 21.46 0.83 -3.79
C LYS A 330 22.96 0.62 -3.70
N SER A 331 23.77 1.65 -3.92
CA SER A 331 25.24 1.55 -3.74
C SER A 331 25.62 1.28 -2.29
N LEU A 332 24.78 1.70 -1.33
CA LEU A 332 24.91 1.35 0.09
C LEU A 332 24.36 -0.05 0.44
N GLY A 333 23.90 -0.82 -0.53
CA GLY A 333 23.33 -2.15 -0.34
C GLY A 333 21.89 -2.14 0.19
N ILE A 334 21.23 -0.98 0.26
CA ILE A 334 19.85 -0.87 0.75
C ILE A 334 18.87 -1.37 -0.32
N ARG A 335 18.01 -2.31 0.05
CA ARG A 335 16.92 -2.79 -0.81
C ARG A 335 15.77 -1.80 -0.82
N MET A 336 15.18 -1.61 -2.01
CA MET A 336 13.97 -0.79 -2.13
C MET A 336 12.72 -1.66 -1.96
N GLU A 337 11.63 -1.05 -1.50
CA GLU A 337 10.32 -1.72 -1.51
C GLU A 337 9.93 -2.09 -2.94
N ASN A 338 9.25 -3.22 -3.08
CA ASN A 338 8.74 -3.72 -4.36
C ASN A 338 9.81 -4.03 -5.42
N GLU A 339 11.06 -4.25 -5.02
CA GLU A 339 12.04 -4.81 -5.94
C GLU A 339 11.74 -6.27 -6.22
N TRP A 340 11.55 -6.59 -7.49
CA TRP A 340 11.41 -7.94 -7.99
C TRP A 340 12.77 -8.48 -8.40
N THR A 341 13.16 -9.57 -7.75
CA THR A 341 14.43 -10.27 -8.01
C THR A 341 14.13 -11.68 -8.50
N GLY A 342 14.99 -12.20 -9.37
CA GLY A 342 14.85 -13.56 -9.89
C GLY A 342 14.14 -13.66 -11.23
N SER A 343 13.63 -14.85 -11.55
CA SER A 343 12.95 -15.16 -12.82
C SER A 343 11.59 -15.81 -12.58
N LEU A 344 10.53 -15.15 -13.07
CA LEU A 344 9.16 -15.66 -13.03
C LEU A 344 9.06 -17.06 -13.71
N TRP A 345 9.68 -17.20 -14.88
CA TRP A 345 9.59 -18.43 -15.65
C TRP A 345 10.32 -19.59 -14.99
N ARG A 346 11.47 -19.33 -14.37
CA ARG A 346 12.20 -20.33 -13.60
C ARG A 346 11.36 -20.78 -12.40
N ALA A 347 10.79 -19.83 -11.64
CA ALA A 347 9.95 -20.15 -10.50
C ALA A 347 8.68 -20.92 -10.92
N ALA A 348 8.03 -20.51 -12.01
CA ALA A 348 6.86 -21.22 -12.55
C ALA A 348 7.20 -22.63 -13.01
N ALA A 349 8.30 -22.83 -13.73
CA ALA A 349 8.76 -24.14 -14.17
C ALA A 349 9.07 -25.06 -12.98
N LEU A 350 9.75 -24.55 -11.93
CA LEU A 350 10.04 -25.33 -10.74
C LEU A 350 8.77 -25.64 -9.93
N ALA A 351 7.83 -24.70 -9.82
CA ALA A 351 6.55 -24.96 -9.18
C ALA A 351 5.75 -26.03 -9.93
N PHE A 352 5.70 -25.94 -11.26
CA PHE A 352 5.05 -26.94 -12.09
C PHE A 352 5.72 -28.30 -11.98
N ALA A 353 7.07 -28.37 -12.02
CA ALA A 353 7.81 -29.62 -11.83
C ALA A 353 7.57 -30.24 -10.45
N THR A 354 7.45 -29.39 -9.40
CA THR A 354 7.09 -29.88 -8.07
C THR A 354 5.70 -30.50 -8.05
N LEU A 355 4.70 -29.84 -8.64
CA LEU A 355 3.33 -30.37 -8.76
C LEU A 355 3.28 -31.66 -9.58
N LEU A 356 4.02 -31.73 -10.68
CA LEU A 356 4.12 -32.91 -11.53
C LEU A 356 4.74 -34.08 -10.76
N GLY A 357 5.81 -33.84 -9.98
CA GLY A 357 6.42 -34.83 -9.11
C GLY A 357 5.44 -35.34 -8.04
N LEU A 358 4.69 -34.45 -7.40
CA LEU A 358 3.64 -34.81 -6.44
C LEU A 358 2.50 -35.60 -7.10
N TRP A 359 2.17 -35.28 -8.33
CA TRP A 359 1.14 -36.00 -9.11
C TRP A 359 1.57 -37.44 -9.46
N PHE A 360 2.82 -37.64 -9.88
CA PHE A 360 3.38 -38.98 -10.09
C PHE A 360 3.45 -39.78 -8.78
N LEU A 361 3.84 -39.14 -7.69
CA LEU A 361 3.88 -39.79 -6.36
C LEU A 361 2.48 -40.27 -5.94
N GLY A 362 1.41 -39.55 -6.28
CA GLY A 362 0.02 -39.91 -6.04
C GLY A 362 -0.49 -41.12 -6.86
N GLY A 363 0.28 -41.62 -7.81
CA GLY A 363 -0.12 -42.75 -8.67
C GLY A 363 -1.11 -42.39 -9.76
N HIS A 364 -1.27 -41.10 -10.10
CA HIS A 364 -2.21 -40.60 -11.08
C HIS A 364 -1.67 -40.62 -12.53
N ALA A 365 -0.85 -41.60 -12.87
CA ALA A 365 -0.25 -41.75 -14.18
C ALA A 365 -1.24 -42.18 -15.27
N ALA A 366 -2.55 -42.14 -15.03
CA ALA A 366 -3.54 -42.57 -15.98
C ALA A 366 -3.91 -41.45 -16.96
N ASN A 367 -3.59 -41.70 -18.25
CA ASN A 367 -4.27 -41.15 -19.43
C ASN A 367 -4.42 -39.62 -19.57
N TRP A 368 -3.42 -38.86 -19.21
CA TRP A 368 -3.42 -37.45 -19.56
C TRP A 368 -2.89 -37.28 -21.02
N ALA A 369 -3.74 -36.80 -21.88
CA ALA A 369 -3.41 -36.47 -23.27
C ALA A 369 -2.83 -37.64 -24.13
N GLY A 370 -3.19 -38.89 -23.83
CA GLY A 370 -2.72 -40.05 -24.61
C GLY A 370 -1.23 -40.37 -24.46
N LEU A 371 -0.54 -39.75 -23.50
CA LEU A 371 0.86 -40.07 -23.22
C LEU A 371 0.93 -41.25 -22.23
N PRO A 372 1.81 -42.25 -22.47
CA PRO A 372 2.00 -43.41 -21.59
C PRO A 372 2.81 -43.05 -20.35
N LEU A 373 2.28 -42.15 -19.52
CA LEU A 373 2.93 -41.74 -18.25
C LEU A 373 2.67 -42.75 -17.10
N ALA A 374 1.93 -43.82 -17.38
CA ALA A 374 1.54 -44.85 -16.41
C ALA A 374 2.74 -45.58 -15.77
N GLU A 375 3.88 -45.60 -16.44
CA GLU A 375 5.05 -46.38 -16.04
C GLU A 375 6.12 -45.56 -15.29
N VAL A 376 5.90 -44.27 -15.07
CA VAL A 376 6.87 -43.46 -14.29
C VAL A 376 6.86 -43.93 -12.83
N PRO A 377 7.99 -44.46 -12.31
CA PRO A 377 8.05 -44.95 -10.94
C PRO A 377 7.70 -43.82 -9.94
N ARG A 378 6.94 -44.15 -8.89
CA ARG A 378 6.64 -43.23 -7.79
C ARG A 378 7.91 -42.59 -7.21
N PHE A 379 9.00 -43.31 -7.22
CA PHE A 379 10.31 -42.86 -6.85
C PHE A 379 10.81 -41.64 -7.68
N ALA A 380 10.63 -41.66 -9.01
CA ALA A 380 10.97 -40.52 -9.86
C ALA A 380 10.11 -39.30 -9.54
N GLY A 381 8.85 -39.50 -9.13
CA GLY A 381 7.98 -38.45 -8.64
C GLY A 381 8.52 -37.79 -7.36
N VAL A 382 8.97 -38.59 -6.39
CA VAL A 382 9.60 -38.08 -5.16
C VAL A 382 10.85 -37.27 -5.46
N LEU A 383 11.74 -37.80 -6.30
CA LEU A 383 12.98 -37.10 -6.68
C LEU A 383 12.69 -35.78 -7.41
N LEU A 384 11.74 -35.75 -8.33
CA LEU A 384 11.35 -34.54 -9.06
C LEU A 384 10.76 -33.49 -8.10
N ALA A 385 9.82 -33.88 -7.23
CA ALA A 385 9.21 -32.97 -6.27
C ALA A 385 10.24 -32.41 -5.27
N ALA A 386 11.11 -33.28 -4.74
CA ALA A 386 12.14 -32.87 -3.78
C ALA A 386 13.19 -31.95 -4.42
N ALA A 387 13.67 -32.27 -5.62
CA ALA A 387 14.66 -31.46 -6.33
C ALA A 387 14.09 -30.11 -6.74
N ALA A 388 12.92 -30.07 -7.36
CA ALA A 388 12.30 -28.82 -7.82
C ALA A 388 11.83 -27.95 -6.64
N GLY A 389 11.17 -28.55 -5.64
CA GLY A 389 10.74 -27.84 -4.42
C GLY A 389 11.92 -27.34 -3.60
N GLY A 390 12.95 -28.18 -3.44
CA GLY A 390 14.20 -27.79 -2.77
C GLY A 390 14.91 -26.62 -3.49
N ALA A 391 14.94 -26.67 -4.83
CA ALA A 391 15.48 -25.56 -5.63
C ALA A 391 14.69 -24.25 -5.43
N LEU A 392 13.35 -24.32 -5.38
CA LEU A 392 12.51 -23.14 -5.08
C LEU A 392 12.85 -22.57 -3.70
N VAL A 393 12.96 -23.42 -2.68
CA VAL A 393 13.32 -23.02 -1.31
C VAL A 393 14.70 -22.36 -1.30
N ALA A 394 15.71 -22.99 -1.91
CA ALA A 394 17.05 -22.43 -2.00
C ALA A 394 17.11 -21.08 -2.72
N LEU A 395 16.36 -20.92 -3.81
CA LEU A 395 16.25 -19.66 -4.52
C LEU A 395 15.55 -18.58 -3.68
N GLY A 396 14.49 -18.94 -2.95
CA GLY A 396 13.79 -18.05 -2.05
C GLY A 396 14.72 -17.50 -0.95
N PHE A 397 15.50 -18.35 -0.32
CA PHE A 397 16.51 -17.94 0.69
C PHE A 397 17.63 -17.08 0.08
N ARG A 398 17.97 -17.24 -1.20
CA ARG A 398 18.89 -16.35 -1.93
C ARG A 398 18.27 -15.01 -2.31
N GLY A 399 17.00 -14.76 -1.95
CA GLY A 399 16.30 -13.51 -2.18
C GLY A 399 15.54 -13.43 -3.52
N ASP A 400 15.33 -14.57 -4.21
CA ASP A 400 14.46 -14.63 -5.39
C ASP A 400 12.99 -14.51 -4.97
N ARG A 401 12.36 -13.36 -5.28
CA ARG A 401 10.97 -13.11 -4.90
C ARG A 401 9.98 -13.95 -5.70
N TYR A 402 10.29 -14.29 -6.95
CA TYR A 402 9.43 -15.17 -7.75
C TYR A 402 9.44 -16.61 -7.22
N ALA A 403 10.56 -17.05 -6.62
CA ALA A 403 10.58 -18.34 -5.93
C ALA A 403 9.64 -18.36 -4.73
N TRP A 404 9.56 -17.27 -3.96
CA TRP A 404 8.56 -17.14 -2.89
C TRP A 404 7.13 -17.15 -3.41
N LEU A 405 6.86 -16.58 -4.61
CA LEU A 405 5.55 -16.68 -5.24
C LEU A 405 5.20 -18.15 -5.55
N GLY A 406 6.16 -18.89 -6.12
CA GLY A 406 5.98 -20.31 -6.40
C GLY A 406 5.72 -21.14 -5.13
N LEU A 407 6.49 -20.90 -4.06
CA LEU A 407 6.28 -21.57 -2.77
C LEU A 407 4.93 -21.23 -2.14
N SER A 408 4.52 -19.96 -2.17
CA SER A 408 3.21 -19.54 -1.69
C SER A 408 2.08 -20.21 -2.47
N PHE A 409 2.22 -20.28 -3.80
CA PHE A 409 1.26 -20.98 -4.65
C PHE A 409 1.16 -22.47 -4.28
N LEU A 410 2.29 -23.17 -4.16
CA LEU A 410 2.31 -24.58 -3.80
C LEU A 410 1.67 -24.82 -2.43
N ALA A 411 1.98 -23.99 -1.45
CA ALA A 411 1.42 -24.09 -0.09
C ALA A 411 -0.11 -23.96 -0.11
N TRP A 412 -0.66 -22.92 -0.74
CA TRP A 412 -2.10 -22.69 -0.77
C TRP A 412 -2.82 -23.69 -1.68
N TYR A 413 -2.21 -24.08 -2.76
CA TYR A 413 -2.72 -25.15 -3.61
C TYR A 413 -2.85 -26.46 -2.81
N THR A 414 -1.84 -26.82 -2.03
CA THR A 414 -1.88 -28.01 -1.15
C THR A 414 -2.99 -27.89 -0.10
N VAL A 415 -3.08 -26.78 0.60
CA VAL A 415 -4.12 -26.53 1.62
C VAL A 415 -5.52 -26.71 1.05
N TYR A 416 -5.78 -26.12 -0.11
CA TYR A 416 -7.09 -26.24 -0.75
C TYR A 416 -7.36 -27.62 -1.36
N GLY A 417 -6.33 -28.29 -1.87
CA GLY A 417 -6.43 -29.67 -2.33
C GLY A 417 -6.81 -30.65 -1.23
N VAL A 418 -6.28 -30.45 -0.03
CA VAL A 418 -6.63 -31.26 1.16
C VAL A 418 -8.04 -30.89 1.68
N LYS A 419 -8.39 -29.59 1.68
CA LYS A 419 -9.68 -29.12 2.15
C LYS A 419 -10.85 -29.57 1.27
N SER A 420 -10.69 -29.53 -0.04
CA SER A 420 -11.77 -29.74 -1.01
C SER A 420 -11.42 -30.83 -2.03
N PRO A 421 -11.23 -32.07 -1.60
CA PRO A 421 -10.74 -33.15 -2.44
C PRO A 421 -11.73 -33.59 -3.54
N GLY A 422 -13.00 -33.27 -3.42
CA GLY A 422 -14.04 -33.61 -4.38
C GLY A 422 -14.20 -32.64 -5.55
N ALA A 423 -13.91 -31.35 -5.34
CA ALA A 423 -14.08 -30.33 -6.38
C ALA A 423 -12.85 -30.27 -7.29
N GLY A 424 -13.01 -30.66 -8.57
CA GLY A 424 -11.91 -30.72 -9.52
C GLY A 424 -10.84 -31.75 -9.16
N ALA A 425 -11.25 -32.83 -8.49
CA ALA A 425 -10.36 -33.87 -7.98
C ALA A 425 -9.40 -34.46 -9.00
N GLU A 426 -9.78 -34.41 -10.27
CA GLU A 426 -8.97 -34.91 -11.39
C GLU A 426 -7.64 -34.17 -11.54
N PHE A 427 -7.60 -32.90 -11.12
CA PHE A 427 -6.41 -32.04 -11.20
C PHE A 427 -5.60 -31.98 -9.89
N TRP A 428 -6.09 -32.63 -8.81
CA TRP A 428 -5.37 -32.62 -7.54
C TRP A 428 -4.30 -33.73 -7.49
N PRO A 429 -3.01 -33.42 -7.29
CA PRO A 429 -1.96 -34.42 -7.16
C PRO A 429 -2.14 -35.34 -5.95
N TYR A 430 -2.98 -34.94 -5.00
CA TYR A 430 -3.22 -35.66 -3.74
C TYR A 430 -4.41 -36.61 -3.78
N ARG A 431 -5.07 -36.81 -4.92
CA ARG A 431 -6.29 -37.61 -5.05
C ARG A 431 -6.13 -39.04 -4.53
N GLY A 432 -5.01 -39.69 -4.75
CA GLY A 432 -4.75 -41.07 -4.33
C GLY A 432 -4.13 -41.21 -2.93
N TRP A 433 -3.91 -40.10 -2.19
CA TRP A 433 -3.17 -40.15 -0.93
C TRP A 433 -4.04 -40.38 0.30
N GLY A 434 -5.33 -40.62 0.14
CA GLY A 434 -6.25 -40.88 1.23
C GLY A 434 -6.58 -39.69 2.12
N PHE A 435 -6.20 -38.47 1.74
CA PHE A 435 -6.53 -37.25 2.52
C PHE A 435 -8.03 -37.00 2.64
N GLN A 436 -8.83 -37.61 1.78
CA GLN A 436 -10.29 -37.55 1.88
C GLN A 436 -10.82 -38.19 3.17
N ALA A 437 -10.14 -39.23 3.65
CA ALA A 437 -10.43 -39.94 4.89
C ALA A 437 -9.57 -39.45 6.07
N LEU A 438 -8.76 -38.39 5.87
CA LEU A 438 -7.88 -37.91 6.92
C LEU A 438 -8.70 -37.33 8.08
N SER A 439 -8.74 -38.05 9.16
CA SER A 439 -9.25 -37.56 10.44
C SER A 439 -8.12 -37.52 11.46
N LEU A 440 -7.86 -36.34 12.01
CA LEU A 440 -6.88 -36.12 13.07
C LEU A 440 -7.63 -35.86 14.36
N PHE A 441 -7.34 -36.64 15.42
CA PHE A 441 -8.09 -36.58 16.69
C PHE A 441 -9.61 -36.71 16.52
N GLY A 442 -10.07 -37.57 15.60
CA GLY A 442 -11.49 -37.78 15.33
C GLY A 442 -12.22 -36.65 14.60
N ARG A 443 -11.49 -35.64 14.07
CA ARG A 443 -12.02 -34.52 13.34
C ARG A 443 -11.53 -34.50 11.88
N PRO A 444 -12.40 -34.17 10.90
CA PRO A 444 -12.04 -34.16 9.50
C PRO A 444 -11.06 -33.02 9.14
N ALA A 445 -10.38 -33.12 8.00
CA ALA A 445 -9.44 -32.12 7.50
C ALA A 445 -10.05 -30.69 7.39
N THR A 446 -11.34 -30.58 7.09
CA THR A 446 -12.08 -29.32 7.02
C THR A 446 -12.13 -28.60 8.36
N PHE A 447 -12.29 -29.33 9.46
CA PHE A 447 -12.23 -28.76 10.81
C PHE A 447 -10.84 -28.14 11.07
N TRP A 448 -9.76 -28.85 10.77
CA TRP A 448 -8.40 -28.36 10.98
C TRP A 448 -8.05 -27.18 10.06
N TYR A 449 -8.62 -27.15 8.86
CA TYR A 449 -8.53 -25.95 8.01
C TYR A 449 -9.17 -24.73 8.69
N THR A 450 -10.34 -24.89 9.30
CA THR A 450 -11.03 -23.78 9.99
C THR A 450 -10.24 -23.34 11.23
N VAL A 451 -9.66 -24.29 11.99
CA VAL A 451 -8.73 -23.99 13.10
C VAL A 451 -7.53 -23.19 12.62
N LEU A 452 -6.86 -23.66 11.55
CA LEU A 452 -5.71 -22.95 10.96
C LEU A 452 -6.09 -21.54 10.52
N TYR A 453 -7.20 -21.40 9.84
CA TYR A 453 -7.70 -20.12 9.34
C TYR A 453 -7.98 -19.13 10.49
N THR A 454 -8.74 -19.53 11.50
CA THR A 454 -9.08 -18.67 12.65
C THR A 454 -7.85 -18.32 13.47
N THR A 455 -6.91 -19.26 13.64
CA THR A 455 -5.64 -19.03 14.34
C THR A 455 -4.77 -18.03 13.60
N LEU A 456 -4.57 -18.18 12.28
CA LEU A 456 -3.84 -17.22 11.46
C LEU A 456 -4.46 -15.83 11.56
N MET A 457 -5.79 -15.73 11.44
CA MET A 457 -6.48 -14.46 11.55
C MET A 457 -6.29 -13.81 12.92
N THR A 458 -6.30 -14.60 14.00
CA THR A 458 -6.13 -14.10 15.37
C THR A 458 -4.70 -13.59 15.59
N VAL A 459 -3.68 -14.39 15.24
CA VAL A 459 -2.27 -14.00 15.41
C VAL A 459 -1.94 -12.72 14.65
N PHE A 460 -2.31 -12.65 13.37
CA PHE A 460 -2.06 -11.46 12.56
C PHE A 460 -3.02 -10.31 12.87
N GLY A 461 -4.22 -10.61 13.37
CA GLY A 461 -5.19 -9.63 13.85
C GLY A 461 -4.68 -8.91 15.10
N ILE A 462 -4.08 -9.61 16.05
CA ILE A 462 -3.44 -9.00 17.23
C ILE A 462 -2.28 -8.09 16.81
N GLN A 463 -1.46 -8.52 15.85
CA GLN A 463 -0.40 -7.68 15.29
C GLN A 463 -0.96 -6.41 14.62
N ALA A 464 -2.07 -6.54 13.91
CA ALA A 464 -2.74 -5.41 13.26
C ALA A 464 -3.38 -4.46 14.28
N ILE A 465 -3.99 -4.99 15.37
CA ILE A 465 -4.50 -4.17 16.50
C ILE A 465 -3.36 -3.38 17.12
N LYS A 466 -2.22 -4.01 17.38
CA LYS A 466 -1.05 -3.32 17.92
C LYS A 466 -0.63 -2.18 16.98
N ARG A 467 -0.37 -2.49 15.71
CA ARG A 467 0.15 -1.55 14.71
C ARG A 467 -0.78 -0.36 14.45
N TRP A 468 -2.07 -0.61 14.27
CA TRP A 468 -3.02 0.40 13.81
C TRP A 468 -3.86 1.00 14.95
N GLY A 469 -4.11 0.23 16.01
CA GLY A 469 -4.91 0.64 17.15
C GLY A 469 -4.08 1.16 18.31
N LEU A 470 -3.27 0.29 18.92
CA LEU A 470 -2.56 0.62 20.17
C LEU A 470 -1.42 1.60 19.95
N ASP A 471 -0.53 1.34 18.98
CA ASP A 471 0.64 2.19 18.70
C ASP A 471 0.21 3.60 18.22
N ARG A 472 -0.97 3.71 17.60
CA ARG A 472 -1.54 4.97 17.11
C ARG A 472 -2.62 5.56 18.01
N ARG A 473 -3.01 4.87 19.09
CA ARG A 473 -4.12 5.24 19.99
C ARG A 473 -5.45 5.45 19.25
N ASP A 474 -5.68 4.71 18.18
CA ASP A 474 -6.89 4.79 17.35
C ASP A 474 -7.95 3.79 17.80
N LYS A 475 -8.94 4.28 18.56
CA LYS A 475 -10.05 3.46 19.07
C LYS A 475 -10.89 2.82 17.95
N PHE A 476 -11.06 3.53 16.80
CA PHE A 476 -11.81 3.02 15.66
C PHE A 476 -11.16 1.74 15.11
N GLN A 477 -9.83 1.75 14.97
CA GLN A 477 -9.11 0.57 14.49
C GLN A 477 -9.16 -0.59 15.49
N ILE A 478 -9.07 -0.31 16.79
CA ILE A 478 -9.20 -1.35 17.82
C ILE A 478 -10.55 -2.05 17.69
N TRP A 479 -11.66 -1.31 17.68
CA TRP A 479 -12.99 -1.88 17.56
C TRP A 479 -13.22 -2.59 16.23
N ARG A 480 -12.67 -2.07 15.15
CA ARG A 480 -12.74 -2.69 13.83
C ARG A 480 -12.13 -4.10 13.82
N TYR A 481 -10.94 -4.25 14.36
CA TYR A 481 -10.29 -5.56 14.41
C TYR A 481 -10.91 -6.49 15.44
N ILE A 482 -11.38 -5.99 16.58
CA ILE A 482 -12.13 -6.79 17.55
C ILE A 482 -13.40 -7.35 16.89
N SER A 483 -14.18 -6.50 16.24
CA SER A 483 -15.37 -6.94 15.48
C SER A 483 -15.01 -8.03 14.48
N LEU A 484 -14.00 -7.76 13.66
CA LEU A 484 -13.56 -8.70 12.61
C LEU A 484 -13.18 -10.07 13.19
N LEU A 485 -12.39 -10.11 14.26
CA LEU A 485 -11.97 -11.36 14.91
C LEU A 485 -13.13 -12.07 15.59
N SER A 486 -14.00 -11.33 16.28
CA SER A 486 -15.19 -11.91 16.92
C SER A 486 -16.12 -12.58 15.92
N PHE A 487 -16.38 -11.93 14.77
CA PHE A 487 -17.18 -12.53 13.71
C PHE A 487 -16.54 -13.81 13.15
N GLN A 488 -15.20 -13.86 13.03
CA GLN A 488 -14.51 -15.08 12.58
C GLN A 488 -14.69 -16.21 13.59
N TRP A 489 -14.44 -15.97 14.87
CA TRP A 489 -14.59 -17.00 15.90
C TRP A 489 -16.03 -17.49 16.03
N ILE A 490 -17.00 -16.58 16.02
CA ILE A 490 -18.42 -16.93 16.23
C ILE A 490 -19.00 -17.64 15.00
N PHE A 491 -18.95 -16.99 13.83
CA PHE A 491 -19.69 -17.42 12.65
C PHE A 491 -18.92 -18.41 11.75
N PHE A 492 -17.60 -18.46 11.83
CA PHE A 492 -16.81 -19.36 10.99
C PHE A 492 -16.18 -20.52 11.75
N PHE A 493 -16.24 -20.52 13.09
CA PHE A 493 -15.73 -21.61 13.90
C PHE A 493 -16.77 -22.14 14.90
N LEU A 494 -17.21 -21.32 15.86
CA LEU A 494 -18.08 -21.79 16.94
C LEU A 494 -19.46 -22.27 16.45
N ILE A 495 -20.10 -21.52 15.58
CA ILE A 495 -21.42 -21.90 15.07
C ILE A 495 -21.34 -23.16 14.21
N PRO A 496 -20.58 -23.25 13.11
CA PRO A 496 -20.59 -24.42 12.24
C PRO A 496 -20.06 -25.68 12.91
N GLU A 497 -19.02 -25.56 13.74
CA GLU A 497 -18.31 -26.74 14.30
C GLU A 497 -18.90 -27.26 15.61
N PHE A 498 -19.60 -26.41 16.37
CA PHE A 498 -20.10 -26.78 17.71
C PHE A 498 -21.57 -26.37 17.93
N LEU A 499 -21.90 -25.08 17.87
CA LEU A 499 -23.21 -24.60 18.30
C LEU A 499 -24.34 -25.14 17.44
N PHE A 500 -24.13 -25.23 16.13
CA PHE A 500 -25.13 -25.78 15.20
C PHE A 500 -25.41 -27.24 15.52
N GLN A 501 -24.37 -28.05 15.73
CA GLN A 501 -24.52 -29.47 16.08
C GLN A 501 -25.19 -29.66 17.45
N TRP A 502 -24.86 -28.81 18.43
CA TRP A 502 -25.52 -28.82 19.73
C TRP A 502 -27.00 -28.39 19.61
N ALA A 503 -27.30 -27.35 18.83
CA ALA A 503 -28.65 -26.90 18.60
C ALA A 503 -29.54 -27.99 17.96
N ILE A 504 -28.96 -28.83 17.08
CA ILE A 504 -29.64 -30.00 16.55
C ILE A 504 -29.82 -31.09 17.64
N LYS A 505 -28.72 -31.46 18.29
CA LYS A 505 -28.70 -32.54 19.29
C LYS A 505 -29.64 -32.29 20.46
N TYR A 506 -29.70 -31.04 20.95
CA TYR A 506 -30.51 -30.64 22.08
C TYR A 506 -31.84 -29.97 21.64
N GLN A 507 -32.18 -30.03 20.35
CA GLN A 507 -33.42 -29.49 19.79
C GLN A 507 -33.67 -28.00 20.05
N TRP A 508 -32.64 -27.20 20.25
CA TRP A 508 -32.79 -25.73 20.49
C TRP A 508 -33.47 -25.00 19.36
N VAL A 509 -33.39 -25.54 18.12
CA VAL A 509 -34.08 -25.00 16.94
C VAL A 509 -35.53 -25.51 16.79
N GLY A 510 -35.98 -26.30 17.72
CA GLY A 510 -37.29 -26.99 17.70
C GLY A 510 -37.21 -28.37 17.03
N GLU A 511 -38.03 -29.30 17.49
CA GLU A 511 -38.05 -30.71 17.07
C GLU A 511 -38.20 -30.86 15.55
N ARG A 512 -39.06 -30.06 14.92
CA ARG A 512 -39.32 -30.12 13.48
C ARG A 512 -38.06 -29.82 12.64
N LEU A 513 -37.29 -28.81 13.00
CA LEU A 513 -36.05 -28.45 12.28
C LEU A 513 -34.88 -29.38 12.64
N ALA A 514 -34.79 -29.81 13.88
CA ALA A 514 -33.76 -30.73 14.33
C ALA A 514 -33.85 -32.11 13.62
N ASN A 515 -35.09 -32.55 13.29
CA ASN A 515 -35.34 -33.81 12.59
C ASN A 515 -35.41 -33.65 11.06
N ASP A 516 -35.31 -32.44 10.50
CA ASP A 516 -35.31 -32.22 9.06
C ASP A 516 -33.89 -32.47 8.50
N PRO A 517 -33.70 -33.53 7.66
CA PRO A 517 -32.39 -33.83 7.09
C PRO A 517 -31.81 -32.69 6.22
N ALA A 518 -32.69 -31.91 5.57
CA ALA A 518 -32.29 -30.75 4.76
C ALA A 518 -31.75 -29.60 5.59
N PHE A 519 -32.01 -29.60 6.91
CA PHE A 519 -31.50 -28.66 7.87
C PHE A 519 -30.38 -29.26 8.73
N ALA A 520 -30.65 -30.36 9.40
CA ALA A 520 -29.76 -30.95 10.41
C ALA A 520 -28.43 -31.49 9.85
N GLY A 521 -28.46 -32.10 8.65
CA GLY A 521 -27.28 -32.69 7.99
C GLY A 521 -26.33 -31.69 7.33
N GLN A 522 -26.64 -30.37 7.36
CA GLN A 522 -25.95 -29.39 6.52
C GLN A 522 -25.38 -28.21 7.31
N ALA A 523 -24.56 -28.49 8.34
CA ALA A 523 -23.90 -27.48 9.18
C ALA A 523 -23.11 -26.43 8.39
N TRP A 524 -22.55 -26.80 7.21
CA TRP A 524 -21.84 -25.88 6.34
C TRP A 524 -22.68 -24.71 5.83
N ARG A 525 -24.02 -24.83 5.78
CA ARG A 525 -24.91 -23.71 5.41
C ARG A 525 -24.91 -22.59 6.43
N SER A 526 -24.47 -22.86 7.65
CA SER A 526 -24.35 -21.83 8.70
C SER A 526 -23.36 -20.72 8.35
N TYR A 527 -22.45 -20.94 7.42
CA TYR A 527 -21.64 -19.85 6.83
C TYR A 527 -22.51 -18.80 6.12
N GLY A 528 -23.69 -19.20 5.63
CA GLY A 528 -24.70 -18.31 5.08
C GLY A 528 -25.37 -17.38 6.10
N LEU A 529 -25.10 -17.52 7.41
CA LEU A 529 -25.52 -16.53 8.39
C LEU A 529 -24.85 -15.17 8.18
N VAL A 530 -23.68 -15.17 7.57
CA VAL A 530 -22.88 -13.96 7.31
C VAL A 530 -22.64 -13.76 5.82
N TYR A 531 -22.35 -14.81 5.05
CA TYR A 531 -22.11 -14.70 3.61
C TYR A 531 -23.42 -14.58 2.83
N ALA A 532 -23.70 -13.38 2.33
CA ALA A 532 -24.92 -13.09 1.58
C ALA A 532 -24.80 -13.50 0.10
N TRP A 533 -25.95 -13.60 -0.58
CA TRP A 533 -26.00 -13.61 -2.04
C TRP A 533 -25.33 -12.34 -2.61
N PRO A 534 -24.60 -12.40 -3.69
CA PRO A 534 -24.34 -13.52 -4.60
C PRO A 534 -23.08 -14.33 -4.27
N LEU A 535 -22.43 -14.07 -3.13
CA LEU A 535 -21.18 -14.75 -2.78
C LEU A 535 -21.37 -16.23 -2.44
N PHE A 536 -22.42 -16.55 -1.70
CA PHE A 536 -22.69 -17.90 -1.19
C PHE A 536 -24.10 -18.37 -1.57
N PHE A 537 -24.51 -18.10 -2.83
CA PHE A 537 -25.89 -18.29 -3.30
C PHE A 537 -26.37 -19.74 -3.20
N TYR A 538 -25.50 -20.73 -3.43
CA TYR A 538 -25.87 -22.14 -3.37
C TYR A 538 -26.24 -22.63 -1.96
N ALA A 539 -25.78 -21.94 -0.90
CA ALA A 539 -26.23 -22.24 0.46
C ALA A 539 -27.73 -21.96 0.67
N PHE A 540 -28.29 -21.03 -0.09
CA PHE A 540 -29.67 -20.59 0.05
C PHE A 540 -30.63 -21.22 -0.98
N PHE A 541 -30.12 -21.54 -2.18
CA PHE A 541 -30.98 -21.86 -3.31
C PHE A 541 -30.71 -23.25 -3.92
N TYR A 542 -29.69 -23.99 -3.45
CA TYR A 542 -29.42 -25.34 -3.93
C TYR A 542 -29.95 -26.38 -2.93
N ASP A 543 -31.19 -26.90 -3.14
CA ASP A 543 -31.90 -27.87 -2.30
C ASP A 543 -31.86 -27.58 -0.79
N PRO A 544 -32.21 -26.37 -0.35
CA PRO A 544 -32.16 -25.99 1.06
C PRO A 544 -33.49 -26.24 1.76
N ALA A 545 -33.45 -26.36 3.10
CA ALA A 545 -34.64 -26.15 3.91
C ALA A 545 -35.18 -24.71 3.73
N LYS A 546 -36.49 -24.52 3.78
CA LYS A 546 -37.17 -23.22 3.53
C LYS A 546 -36.62 -22.09 4.38
N ILE A 547 -36.20 -22.40 5.61
CA ILE A 547 -35.61 -21.40 6.53
C ILE A 547 -34.31 -20.76 5.95
N TRP A 548 -33.50 -21.53 5.24
CA TRP A 548 -32.28 -21.00 4.61
C TRP A 548 -32.60 -20.09 3.43
N VAL A 549 -33.66 -20.38 2.66
CA VAL A 549 -34.12 -19.49 1.57
C VAL A 549 -34.60 -18.17 2.16
N LEU A 550 -35.45 -18.23 3.18
CA LEU A 550 -35.97 -17.04 3.86
C LEU A 550 -34.82 -16.17 4.41
N TRP A 551 -33.88 -16.81 5.11
CA TRP A 551 -32.72 -16.10 5.66
C TRP A 551 -31.84 -15.49 4.56
N GLY A 552 -31.56 -16.24 3.48
CA GLY A 552 -30.77 -15.75 2.36
C GLY A 552 -31.37 -14.52 1.69
N VAL A 553 -32.69 -14.51 1.51
CA VAL A 553 -33.41 -13.34 0.96
C VAL A 553 -33.35 -12.18 1.95
N LEU A 554 -33.63 -12.40 3.23
CA LEU A 554 -33.59 -11.36 4.27
C LEU A 554 -32.19 -10.74 4.40
N LEU A 555 -31.16 -11.58 4.49
CA LEU A 555 -29.78 -11.13 4.61
C LEU A 555 -29.35 -10.31 3.37
N SER A 556 -29.62 -10.82 2.18
CA SER A 556 -29.05 -10.26 0.95
C SER A 556 -29.79 -9.03 0.44
N PHE A 557 -31.12 -8.99 0.61
CA PHE A 557 -31.96 -7.93 0.02
C PHE A 557 -32.56 -6.97 1.04
N VAL A 558 -32.41 -7.23 2.35
CA VAL A 558 -32.86 -6.31 3.42
C VAL A 558 -31.67 -5.90 4.29
N ILE A 559 -30.99 -6.85 4.94
CA ILE A 559 -29.94 -6.53 5.93
C ILE A 559 -28.71 -5.89 5.26
N ILE A 560 -28.19 -6.48 4.18
CA ILE A 560 -27.02 -5.94 3.48
C ILE A 560 -27.30 -4.56 2.85
N PRO A 561 -28.41 -4.34 2.11
CA PRO A 561 -28.74 -2.99 1.61
C PRO A 561 -28.89 -1.96 2.74
N LEU A 562 -29.57 -2.30 3.83
CA LEU A 562 -29.72 -1.42 4.98
C LEU A 562 -28.37 -1.11 5.64
N PHE A 563 -27.52 -2.12 5.82
CA PHE A 563 -26.16 -1.93 6.32
C PHE A 563 -25.36 -0.99 5.40
N VAL A 564 -25.45 -1.17 4.08
CA VAL A 564 -24.75 -0.34 3.09
C VAL A 564 -25.27 1.11 3.12
N LEU A 565 -26.54 1.35 3.36
CA LEU A 565 -27.11 2.68 3.48
C LEU A 565 -26.42 3.50 4.60
N PHE A 566 -26.15 2.88 5.76
CA PHE A 566 -25.56 3.55 6.92
C PHE A 566 -24.01 3.52 6.91
N HIS A 567 -23.42 2.43 6.43
CA HIS A 567 -22.01 2.14 6.64
C HIS A 567 -21.20 1.97 5.33
N GLY A 568 -21.85 2.09 4.15
CA GLY A 568 -21.19 1.80 2.89
C GLY A 568 -20.67 0.36 2.85
N LYS A 569 -19.52 0.15 2.23
CA LYS A 569 -18.92 -1.19 2.09
C LYS A 569 -18.11 -1.65 3.33
N ARG A 570 -18.35 -1.11 4.51
CA ARG A 570 -17.65 -1.50 5.77
C ARG A 570 -17.76 -2.98 6.10
N TYR A 571 -18.80 -3.66 5.64
CA TYR A 571 -18.94 -5.11 5.77
C TYR A 571 -17.65 -5.85 5.39
N CYS A 572 -16.97 -5.46 4.28
CA CYS A 572 -15.73 -6.08 3.80
C CYS A 572 -14.53 -5.91 4.74
N SER A 573 -14.57 -4.97 5.67
CA SER A 573 -13.45 -4.67 6.58
C SER A 573 -13.76 -4.88 8.06
N TRP A 574 -15.05 -5.19 8.42
CA TRP A 574 -15.49 -5.38 9.79
C TRP A 574 -16.04 -6.78 10.07
N ILE A 575 -16.60 -7.47 9.05
CA ILE A 575 -17.39 -8.68 9.22
C ILE A 575 -16.90 -9.83 8.36
N CYS A 576 -16.69 -9.58 7.05
CA CYS A 576 -16.45 -10.60 6.04
C CYS A 576 -15.15 -11.38 6.28
N GLY A 577 -15.20 -12.72 6.23
CA GLY A 577 -14.05 -13.60 6.43
C GLY A 577 -12.96 -13.43 5.37
N CYS A 578 -13.31 -13.45 4.09
CA CYS A 578 -12.33 -13.22 3.02
C CYS A 578 -11.67 -11.85 3.16
N GLY A 579 -12.47 -10.82 3.48
CA GLY A 579 -11.98 -9.49 3.79
C GLY A 579 -11.11 -9.46 5.03
N GLY A 580 -11.44 -10.26 6.03
CA GLY A 580 -10.73 -10.41 7.29
C GLY A 580 -9.32 -10.96 7.11
N LEU A 581 -9.15 -12.03 6.34
CA LEU A 581 -7.83 -12.58 6.03
C LEU A 581 -6.94 -11.55 5.34
N ALA A 582 -7.52 -10.74 4.44
CA ALA A 582 -6.81 -9.65 3.77
C ALA A 582 -6.41 -8.51 4.72
N GLU A 583 -7.23 -8.22 5.75
CA GLU A 583 -6.97 -7.16 6.74
C GLU A 583 -6.02 -7.60 7.86
N THR A 584 -5.86 -8.89 8.09
CA THR A 584 -4.99 -9.47 9.12
C THR A 584 -3.70 -10.01 8.51
N PHE A 585 -3.72 -11.20 7.94
CA PHE A 585 -2.56 -11.83 7.30
C PHE A 585 -2.01 -10.98 6.14
N GLY A 586 -2.88 -10.42 5.30
CA GLY A 586 -2.53 -9.55 4.17
C GLY A 586 -2.10 -8.12 4.54
N ASP A 587 -2.26 -7.68 5.80
CA ASP A 587 -2.02 -6.30 6.22
C ASP A 587 -0.59 -5.81 5.96
N ARG A 588 0.41 -6.65 6.18
CA ARG A 588 1.82 -6.31 5.98
C ARG A 588 2.16 -5.90 4.53
N TRP A 589 1.37 -6.34 3.57
CA TRP A 589 1.53 -6.03 2.14
C TRP A 589 0.53 -4.99 1.61
N ARG A 590 -0.19 -4.33 2.49
CA ARG A 590 -1.20 -3.31 2.19
C ARG A 590 -0.73 -2.26 1.19
N HIS A 591 0.50 -1.79 1.36
CA HIS A 591 1.12 -0.77 0.52
C HIS A 591 1.41 -1.22 -0.92
N LEU A 592 1.45 -2.55 -1.18
CA LEU A 592 1.72 -3.14 -2.50
C LEU A 592 0.50 -3.13 -3.44
N ALA A 593 -0.69 -2.85 -2.93
CA ALA A 593 -1.89 -2.81 -3.76
C ALA A 593 -1.71 -1.83 -4.92
N PRO A 594 -1.94 -2.25 -6.18
CA PRO A 594 -1.80 -1.38 -7.35
C PRO A 594 -2.72 -0.16 -7.26
N LYS A 595 -2.18 1.02 -7.59
CA LYS A 595 -2.89 2.31 -7.53
C LYS A 595 -3.21 2.82 -8.94
N GLY A 596 -4.11 3.79 -9.02
CA GLY A 596 -4.37 4.53 -10.23
C GLY A 596 -5.38 3.93 -11.20
N ARG A 597 -5.69 4.67 -12.26
CA ARG A 597 -6.75 4.38 -13.23
C ARG A 597 -6.54 3.05 -13.98
N ALA A 598 -5.30 2.69 -14.30
CA ALA A 598 -4.99 1.44 -15.00
C ALA A 598 -5.40 0.20 -14.20
N SER A 599 -5.18 0.23 -12.88
CA SER A 599 -5.58 -0.84 -11.98
C SER A 599 -7.10 -0.90 -11.78
N MET A 600 -7.77 0.25 -11.74
CA MET A 600 -9.22 0.34 -11.58
C MET A 600 -9.98 -0.21 -12.79
N ARG A 601 -9.40 -0.18 -13.99
CA ARG A 601 -10.03 -0.77 -15.19
C ARG A 601 -10.35 -2.25 -15.02
N TRP A 602 -9.57 -3.00 -14.26
CA TRP A 602 -9.78 -4.43 -14.06
C TRP A 602 -10.88 -4.77 -13.05
N GLU A 603 -11.42 -3.77 -12.34
CA GLU A 603 -12.52 -3.98 -11.38
C GLU A 603 -13.85 -4.37 -12.04
N TRP A 604 -13.95 -4.30 -13.38
CA TRP A 604 -15.14 -4.80 -14.10
C TRP A 604 -15.30 -6.33 -13.98
N MET A 605 -14.20 -7.07 -13.72
CA MET A 605 -14.27 -8.54 -13.60
C MET A 605 -15.19 -8.99 -12.46
N ASN A 606 -15.34 -8.20 -11.39
CA ASN A 606 -16.27 -8.53 -10.32
C ASN A 606 -17.74 -8.42 -10.77
N LEU A 607 -18.05 -7.62 -11.79
CA LEU A 607 -19.36 -7.58 -12.42
C LEU A 607 -19.63 -8.85 -13.23
N ALA A 608 -18.62 -9.37 -13.95
CA ALA A 608 -18.76 -10.62 -14.67
C ALA A 608 -19.07 -11.78 -13.72
N VAL A 609 -18.37 -11.87 -12.58
CA VAL A 609 -18.65 -12.90 -11.56
C VAL A 609 -20.06 -12.69 -10.94
N LEU A 610 -20.49 -11.45 -10.73
CA LEU A 610 -21.85 -11.14 -10.25
C LEU A 610 -22.91 -11.61 -11.25
N ILE A 611 -22.74 -11.30 -12.54
CA ILE A 611 -23.66 -11.73 -13.60
C ILE A 611 -23.70 -13.25 -13.67
N PHE A 612 -22.57 -13.91 -13.61
CA PHE A 612 -22.50 -15.39 -13.59
C PHE A 612 -23.25 -15.98 -12.41
N ALA A 613 -23.01 -15.48 -11.18
CA ALA A 613 -23.70 -15.92 -9.97
C ALA A 613 -25.22 -15.68 -10.06
N ALA A 614 -25.66 -14.54 -10.62
CA ALA A 614 -27.07 -14.25 -10.83
C ALA A 614 -27.71 -15.18 -11.87
N ALA A 615 -27.04 -15.45 -12.99
CA ALA A 615 -27.52 -16.36 -14.02
C ALA A 615 -27.66 -17.80 -13.48
N VAL A 616 -26.69 -18.29 -12.73
CA VAL A 616 -26.75 -19.62 -12.09
C VAL A 616 -27.86 -19.66 -11.06
N THR A 617 -28.02 -18.62 -10.22
CA THR A 617 -29.13 -18.52 -9.26
C THR A 617 -30.49 -18.60 -9.96
N LEU A 618 -30.65 -17.86 -11.06
CA LEU A 618 -31.91 -17.88 -11.84
C LEU A 618 -32.15 -19.26 -12.45
N ALA A 619 -31.12 -19.89 -13.03
CA ALA A 619 -31.25 -21.26 -13.56
C ALA A 619 -31.64 -22.26 -12.46
N MET A 620 -31.12 -22.12 -11.24
CA MET A 620 -31.48 -22.97 -10.11
C MET A 620 -32.95 -22.78 -9.68
N LEU A 621 -33.44 -21.54 -9.66
CA LEU A 621 -34.81 -21.25 -9.28
C LEU A 621 -35.84 -21.73 -10.31
N LEU A 622 -35.45 -21.75 -11.59
CA LEU A 622 -36.34 -22.15 -12.71
C LEU A 622 -36.22 -23.62 -13.12
N ARG A 623 -35.22 -24.37 -12.63
CA ARG A 623 -34.91 -25.75 -13.08
C ARG A 623 -36.03 -26.74 -12.88
N ASP A 624 -36.90 -26.54 -11.89
CA ASP A 624 -38.01 -27.48 -11.61
C ASP A 624 -39.19 -27.28 -12.60
N GLY A 625 -39.36 -26.02 -13.10
CA GLY A 625 -40.35 -25.70 -14.15
C GLY A 625 -39.81 -25.88 -15.56
N VAL A 626 -38.50 -25.78 -15.77
CA VAL A 626 -37.86 -25.84 -17.10
C VAL A 626 -36.75 -26.89 -17.10
N ALA A 627 -37.08 -28.08 -17.58
CA ALA A 627 -36.17 -29.23 -17.58
C ALA A 627 -34.80 -28.95 -18.25
N LEU A 628 -34.76 -28.09 -19.28
CA LEU A 628 -33.56 -27.67 -19.99
C LEU A 628 -32.53 -26.98 -19.06
N LEU A 629 -32.97 -26.35 -17.96
CA LEU A 629 -32.12 -25.64 -17.03
C LEU A 629 -31.49 -26.51 -15.93
N ARG A 630 -31.89 -27.78 -15.80
CA ARG A 630 -31.36 -28.67 -14.74
C ARG A 630 -29.85 -28.89 -14.86
N GLN A 631 -29.37 -29.25 -16.06
CA GLN A 631 -27.93 -29.47 -16.30
C GLN A 631 -27.13 -28.18 -16.20
N PRO A 632 -27.52 -27.05 -16.85
CA PRO A 632 -26.84 -25.77 -16.68
C PRO A 632 -26.75 -25.26 -15.23
N ALA A 633 -27.80 -25.46 -14.44
CA ALA A 633 -27.82 -25.10 -13.03
C ALA A 633 -26.77 -25.89 -12.21
N ALA A 634 -26.76 -27.24 -12.37
CA ALA A 634 -25.81 -28.12 -11.71
C ALA A 634 -24.36 -27.81 -12.10
N TRP A 635 -24.12 -27.69 -13.43
CA TRP A 635 -22.82 -27.29 -13.97
C TRP A 635 -22.37 -25.91 -13.41
N GLY A 636 -23.28 -24.94 -13.41
CA GLY A 636 -22.99 -23.58 -12.93
C GLY A 636 -22.57 -23.53 -11.46
N VAL A 637 -23.25 -24.30 -10.58
CA VAL A 637 -22.87 -24.42 -9.15
C VAL A 637 -21.49 -25.03 -9.01
N ASN A 638 -21.21 -26.14 -9.71
CA ASN A 638 -19.90 -26.79 -9.65
C ASN A 638 -18.79 -25.90 -10.21
N ALA A 639 -19.05 -25.20 -11.32
CA ALA A 639 -18.12 -24.24 -11.90
C ALA A 639 -17.85 -23.07 -10.94
N TYR A 640 -18.88 -22.51 -10.29
CA TYR A 640 -18.71 -21.45 -9.30
C TYR A 640 -17.89 -21.94 -8.11
N HIS A 641 -18.20 -23.10 -7.57
CA HIS A 641 -17.46 -23.68 -6.45
C HIS A 641 -15.98 -23.92 -6.81
N LEU A 642 -15.70 -24.50 -7.98
CA LEU A 642 -14.32 -24.71 -8.42
C LEU A 642 -13.58 -23.41 -8.70
N TYR A 643 -14.11 -22.57 -9.58
CA TYR A 643 -13.39 -21.38 -10.05
C TYR A 643 -13.49 -20.21 -9.09
N ALA A 644 -14.67 -19.91 -8.54
CA ALA A 644 -14.81 -18.79 -7.64
C ALA A 644 -14.30 -19.10 -6.22
N ASP A 645 -14.83 -20.14 -5.56
CA ASP A 645 -14.52 -20.37 -4.14
C ASP A 645 -13.12 -20.95 -3.92
N ILE A 646 -12.64 -21.85 -4.78
CA ILE A 646 -11.33 -22.48 -4.62
C ILE A 646 -10.24 -21.61 -5.24
N TRP A 647 -10.37 -21.26 -6.53
CA TRP A 647 -9.31 -20.55 -7.23
C TRP A 647 -9.30 -19.04 -6.97
N LEU A 648 -10.42 -18.34 -7.19
CA LEU A 648 -10.46 -16.88 -7.11
C LEU A 648 -10.58 -16.34 -5.68
N VAL A 649 -11.18 -17.08 -4.74
CA VAL A 649 -11.23 -16.70 -3.31
C VAL A 649 -10.00 -17.19 -2.56
N GLY A 650 -9.65 -18.47 -2.78
CA GLY A 650 -8.70 -19.20 -1.96
C GLY A 650 -7.26 -19.11 -2.45
N ILE A 651 -6.95 -19.81 -3.54
CA ILE A 651 -5.56 -20.04 -3.95
C ILE A 651 -4.90 -18.77 -4.48
N LEU A 652 -5.48 -18.15 -5.52
CA LEU A 652 -4.85 -17.05 -6.23
C LEU A 652 -4.67 -15.78 -5.38
N PRO A 653 -5.70 -15.28 -4.66
CA PRO A 653 -5.54 -14.05 -3.90
C PRO A 653 -4.50 -14.16 -2.81
N VAL A 654 -4.53 -15.24 -2.02
CA VAL A 654 -3.60 -15.40 -0.90
C VAL A 654 -2.16 -15.61 -1.39
N THR A 655 -1.99 -16.33 -2.50
CA THR A 655 -0.71 -16.42 -3.20
C THR A 655 -0.17 -15.04 -3.60
N LEU A 656 -1.06 -14.16 -4.07
CA LEU A 656 -0.71 -12.84 -4.60
C LEU A 656 -0.61 -11.74 -3.53
N TYR A 657 -0.95 -11.97 -2.26
CA TYR A 657 -0.84 -10.97 -1.20
C TYR A 657 0.54 -10.31 -1.10
N PRO A 658 1.66 -11.05 -1.13
CA PRO A 658 2.99 -10.46 -1.07
C PRO A 658 3.36 -9.58 -2.26
N PHE A 659 2.50 -9.51 -3.28
CA PHE A 659 2.77 -8.87 -4.56
C PHE A 659 1.76 -7.78 -4.94
N LEU A 660 0.48 -8.03 -4.70
CA LEU A 660 -0.63 -7.16 -5.07
C LEU A 660 -1.42 -6.62 -3.87
N GLY A 661 -0.97 -6.90 -2.64
CA GLY A 661 -1.70 -6.53 -1.42
C GLY A 661 -2.86 -7.47 -1.10
N GLY A 662 -3.46 -7.28 0.09
CA GLY A 662 -4.43 -8.23 0.63
C GLY A 662 -5.80 -8.27 -0.06
N LYS A 663 -6.22 -7.23 -0.78
CA LYS A 663 -7.61 -7.09 -1.28
C LYS A 663 -7.81 -7.50 -2.74
N VAL A 664 -6.99 -8.39 -3.29
CA VAL A 664 -7.08 -8.85 -4.69
C VAL A 664 -8.47 -9.42 -4.99
N TRP A 665 -8.93 -10.38 -4.18
CA TRP A 665 -10.28 -10.94 -4.32
C TRP A 665 -11.37 -9.87 -4.21
N CYS A 666 -11.39 -9.13 -3.11
CA CYS A 666 -12.43 -8.13 -2.82
C CYS A 666 -12.54 -7.06 -3.91
N ARG A 667 -11.42 -6.76 -4.56
CA ARG A 667 -11.32 -5.70 -5.55
C ARG A 667 -11.73 -6.16 -6.94
N TYR A 668 -11.20 -7.31 -7.37
CA TYR A 668 -11.29 -7.70 -8.78
C TYR A 668 -12.34 -8.77 -9.07
N TRP A 669 -12.68 -9.64 -8.10
CA TRP A 669 -13.48 -10.82 -8.39
C TRP A 669 -14.69 -11.03 -7.49
N CYS A 670 -14.78 -10.35 -6.33
CA CYS A 670 -15.86 -10.57 -5.38
C CYS A 670 -17.21 -10.00 -5.88
N PRO A 671 -18.23 -10.86 -6.13
CA PRO A 671 -19.54 -10.42 -6.63
C PRO A 671 -20.34 -9.65 -5.57
N LEU A 672 -20.23 -10.01 -4.27
CA LEU A 672 -20.90 -9.30 -3.18
C LEU A 672 -20.32 -7.89 -3.00
N ALA A 673 -18.99 -7.72 -3.15
CA ALA A 673 -18.37 -6.41 -3.10
C ALA A 673 -18.87 -5.50 -4.23
N LYS A 674 -19.16 -6.07 -5.43
CA LYS A 674 -19.76 -5.34 -6.54
C LYS A 674 -21.21 -4.97 -6.26
N LEU A 675 -22.01 -5.90 -5.75
CA LEU A 675 -23.40 -5.64 -5.40
C LEU A 675 -23.52 -4.51 -4.35
N MET A 676 -22.73 -4.58 -3.28
CA MET A 676 -22.69 -3.51 -2.27
C MET A 676 -22.21 -2.17 -2.86
N HIS A 677 -21.29 -2.19 -3.82
CA HIS A 677 -20.87 -0.97 -4.52
C HIS A 677 -22.03 -0.36 -5.31
N LEU A 678 -22.82 -1.16 -6.02
CA LEU A 678 -23.97 -0.69 -6.78
C LEU A 678 -25.03 -0.06 -5.86
N PHE A 679 -25.39 -0.70 -4.73
CA PHE A 679 -26.29 -0.12 -3.75
C PHE A 679 -25.75 1.20 -3.17
N SER A 680 -24.49 1.20 -2.73
CA SER A 680 -23.88 2.38 -2.13
C SER A 680 -23.78 3.55 -3.11
N ALA A 681 -23.43 3.27 -4.38
CA ALA A 681 -23.39 4.28 -5.43
C ALA A 681 -24.79 4.86 -5.72
N ALA A 682 -25.82 4.00 -5.77
CA ALA A 682 -27.22 4.44 -5.91
C ALA A 682 -27.64 5.33 -4.73
N TYR A 683 -27.38 4.93 -3.49
CA TYR A 683 -27.71 5.72 -2.30
C TYR A 683 -26.96 7.07 -2.25
N THR A 684 -25.70 7.09 -2.69
CA THR A 684 -24.95 8.34 -2.77
C THR A 684 -25.54 9.28 -3.83
N LYS A 685 -25.91 8.75 -5.01
CA LYS A 685 -26.59 9.55 -6.06
C LYS A 685 -27.95 10.08 -5.64
N LEU A 686 -28.69 9.31 -4.82
CA LEU A 686 -29.97 9.73 -4.24
C LEU A 686 -29.81 10.69 -3.05
N GLY A 687 -28.57 10.95 -2.59
CA GLY A 687 -28.31 11.83 -1.46
C GLY A 687 -28.66 11.24 -0.09
N ILE A 688 -28.97 9.94 -0.01
CA ILE A 688 -29.37 9.26 1.26
C ILE A 688 -28.24 8.48 1.92
N SER A 689 -27.11 8.23 1.22
CA SER A 689 -25.95 7.56 1.80
C SER A 689 -25.37 8.36 2.96
N ARG A 690 -25.07 7.66 4.06
CA ARG A 690 -24.42 8.27 5.24
C ARG A 690 -22.92 8.00 5.30
N PHE A 691 -22.38 7.23 4.35
CA PHE A 691 -20.98 6.90 4.29
C PHE A 691 -20.21 7.90 3.43
N ARG A 692 -19.28 8.63 4.04
CA ARG A 692 -18.31 9.47 3.35
C ARG A 692 -17.08 9.71 4.25
N ILE A 693 -15.95 9.98 3.61
CA ILE A 693 -14.72 10.47 4.25
C ILE A 693 -14.47 11.85 3.66
N GLU A 694 -14.35 12.84 4.52
CA GLU A 694 -14.11 14.23 4.16
C GLU A 694 -12.70 14.66 4.49
N ALA A 695 -12.25 15.74 3.86
CA ALA A 695 -10.93 16.30 4.04
C ALA A 695 -11.01 17.79 4.36
N ASN A 696 -10.16 18.26 5.28
CA ASN A 696 -9.91 19.67 5.50
C ASN A 696 -8.84 20.19 4.52
N ASP A 697 -8.45 21.46 4.63
CA ASP A 697 -7.52 22.16 3.75
C ASP A 697 -6.02 21.94 4.09
N LYS A 698 -5.69 21.22 5.18
CA LYS A 698 -4.30 21.02 5.65
C LYS A 698 -3.54 19.91 4.91
N CYS A 699 -3.99 19.44 3.73
CA CYS A 699 -3.33 18.37 3.00
C CYS A 699 -1.96 18.82 2.44
N ILE A 700 -0.90 18.12 2.81
CA ILE A 700 0.48 18.39 2.35
C ILE A 700 0.95 17.51 1.18
N ALA A 701 0.06 16.79 0.54
CA ALA A 701 0.36 15.91 -0.59
C ALA A 701 1.41 14.81 -0.31
N CYS A 702 1.51 14.30 0.92
CA CYS A 702 2.51 13.31 1.32
C CYS A 702 2.26 11.89 0.79
N SER A 703 1.08 11.62 0.23
CA SER A 703 0.66 10.32 -0.34
C SER A 703 0.51 9.17 0.67
N GLU A 704 0.64 9.36 1.99
CA GLU A 704 0.52 8.27 2.97
C GLU A 704 -0.84 7.58 2.94
N CYS A 705 -1.92 8.35 2.82
CA CYS A 705 -3.28 7.83 2.71
C CYS A 705 -3.46 6.95 1.45
N THR A 706 -2.99 7.42 0.30
CA THR A 706 -3.01 6.67 -0.98
C THR A 706 -2.16 5.42 -0.89
N ARG A 707 -0.93 5.52 -0.35
CA ARG A 707 0.00 4.40 -0.20
C ARG A 707 -0.62 3.26 0.61
N ASN A 708 -1.27 3.57 1.74
CA ASN A 708 -1.85 2.57 2.63
C ASN A 708 -3.26 2.10 2.22
N CYS A 709 -3.82 2.57 1.10
CA CYS A 709 -5.11 2.13 0.60
C CYS A 709 -5.01 0.77 -0.09
N GLN A 710 -5.57 -0.30 0.50
CA GLN A 710 -5.54 -1.67 -0.06
C GLN A 710 -6.42 -1.83 -1.30
N VAL A 711 -7.44 -1.00 -1.47
CA VAL A 711 -8.31 -1.03 -2.65
C VAL A 711 -7.83 -0.09 -3.76
N GLY A 712 -6.62 0.46 -3.62
CA GLY A 712 -5.93 1.16 -4.70
C GLY A 712 -6.48 2.53 -5.07
N ILE A 713 -7.24 3.17 -4.18
CA ILE A 713 -7.79 4.51 -4.40
C ILE A 713 -6.67 5.54 -4.21
N ASP A 714 -6.61 6.53 -5.10
CA ASP A 714 -5.79 7.72 -4.91
C ASP A 714 -6.50 8.70 -3.95
N VAL A 715 -6.46 8.35 -2.65
CA VAL A 715 -7.13 9.12 -1.57
C VAL A 715 -6.60 10.55 -1.49
N MET A 716 -5.30 10.74 -1.77
CA MET A 716 -4.68 12.06 -1.73
C MET A 716 -5.32 13.03 -2.73
N SER A 717 -5.70 12.56 -3.91
CA SER A 717 -6.35 13.44 -4.93
C SER A 717 -7.70 13.96 -4.44
N TYR A 718 -8.47 13.15 -3.70
CA TYR A 718 -9.72 13.60 -3.06
C TYR A 718 -9.44 14.61 -1.94
N ALA A 719 -8.43 14.34 -1.10
CA ALA A 719 -8.05 15.24 -0.02
C ALA A 719 -7.59 16.62 -0.53
N LEU A 720 -6.76 16.66 -1.56
CA LEU A 720 -6.28 17.91 -2.17
C LEU A 720 -7.41 18.75 -2.77
N LYS A 721 -8.37 18.10 -3.41
CA LYS A 721 -9.53 18.77 -4.01
C LYS A 721 -10.64 19.06 -2.99
N GLN A 722 -10.47 18.66 -1.72
CA GLN A 722 -11.51 18.70 -0.68
C GLN A 722 -12.84 18.08 -1.16
N GLN A 723 -12.75 17.04 -1.96
CA GLN A 723 -13.89 16.28 -2.44
C GLN A 723 -14.18 15.11 -1.49
N PRO A 724 -15.44 14.83 -1.17
CA PRO A 724 -15.78 13.69 -0.34
C PRO A 724 -15.40 12.39 -1.04
N LEU A 725 -14.74 11.50 -0.31
CA LEU A 725 -14.47 10.14 -0.74
C LEU A 725 -15.65 9.25 -0.33
N ASP A 726 -16.49 8.92 -1.27
CA ASP A 726 -17.68 8.10 -1.11
C ASP A 726 -17.71 6.89 -2.05
N ASN A 727 -18.80 6.16 -2.09
CA ASN A 727 -18.96 5.00 -2.95
C ASN A 727 -19.64 5.29 -4.31
N ALA A 728 -19.98 6.53 -4.64
CA ALA A 728 -20.36 6.91 -6.00
C ALA A 728 -19.12 7.05 -6.88
N THR A 729 -18.04 7.56 -6.30
CA THR A 729 -16.79 7.88 -7.01
C THR A 729 -15.68 6.84 -6.76
N SER A 730 -15.84 5.95 -5.76
CA SER A 730 -14.80 5.00 -5.38
C SER A 730 -15.31 3.67 -4.85
N SER A 731 -14.43 2.65 -4.88
CA SER A 731 -14.68 1.34 -4.28
C SER A 731 -14.28 1.29 -2.79
N CYS A 732 -14.32 2.40 -2.06
CA CYS A 732 -13.91 2.48 -0.66
C CYS A 732 -14.65 1.47 0.23
N ILE A 733 -13.91 0.74 1.07
CA ILE A 733 -14.44 -0.25 2.03
C ILE A 733 -14.52 0.29 3.45
N GLY A 734 -14.31 1.57 3.67
CA GLY A 734 -14.45 2.21 4.97
C GLY A 734 -13.53 1.66 6.08
N CYS A 735 -12.35 1.13 5.73
CA CYS A 735 -11.42 0.58 6.73
C CYS A 735 -10.77 1.66 7.62
N GLY A 736 -10.80 2.93 7.23
CA GLY A 736 -10.30 4.06 8.02
C GLY A 736 -8.78 4.18 8.14
N ILE A 737 -8.00 3.31 7.52
CA ILE A 737 -6.53 3.39 7.62
C ILE A 737 -5.98 4.70 7.02
N CYS A 738 -6.60 5.21 5.95
CA CYS A 738 -6.21 6.51 5.38
C CYS A 738 -6.40 7.66 6.39
N VAL A 739 -7.40 7.58 7.25
CA VAL A 739 -7.61 8.51 8.37
C VAL A 739 -6.50 8.36 9.41
N SER A 740 -6.26 7.12 9.87
CA SER A 740 -5.26 6.81 10.90
C SER A 740 -3.82 7.11 10.50
N VAL A 741 -3.48 7.07 9.21
CA VAL A 741 -2.10 7.32 8.72
C VAL A 741 -1.86 8.77 8.31
N CYS A 742 -2.90 9.60 8.29
CA CYS A 742 -2.75 10.98 7.88
C CYS A 742 -1.91 11.76 8.91
N PRO A 743 -0.72 12.25 8.55
CA PRO A 743 0.14 12.93 9.52
C PRO A 743 -0.36 14.32 9.91
N MET A 744 -1.36 14.85 9.19
CA MET A 744 -1.88 16.21 9.37
C MET A 744 -3.36 16.20 9.81
N ASP A 745 -3.90 15.04 10.19
CA ASP A 745 -5.30 14.86 10.61
C ASP A 745 -6.32 15.45 9.61
N VAL A 746 -5.99 15.33 8.30
CA VAL A 746 -6.80 15.91 7.21
C VAL A 746 -8.11 15.18 7.01
N LEU A 747 -8.10 13.86 7.16
CA LEU A 747 -9.20 12.98 6.79
C LEU A 747 -10.04 12.61 8.01
N SER A 748 -11.37 12.65 7.87
CA SER A 748 -12.31 12.22 8.91
C SER A 748 -13.51 11.50 8.33
N PHE A 749 -14.14 10.61 9.11
CA PHE A 749 -15.47 10.09 8.78
C PHE A 749 -16.52 11.14 9.12
N GLY A 750 -17.38 11.44 8.16
CA GLY A 750 -18.39 12.51 8.28
C GLY A 750 -17.81 13.90 7.96
N PRO A 751 -18.42 15.00 8.43
CA PRO A 751 -17.94 16.34 8.17
C PRO A 751 -16.53 16.54 8.78
N PRO A 752 -15.64 17.32 8.12
CA PRO A 752 -14.32 17.59 8.64
C PRO A 752 -14.43 18.24 10.03
N PRO A 753 -13.48 17.97 10.93
CA PRO A 753 -13.47 18.66 12.21
C PRO A 753 -13.43 20.17 11.95
N LYS A 754 -14.34 20.91 12.58
CA LYS A 754 -14.30 22.39 12.53
C LYS A 754 -12.92 22.80 13.02
N LEU A 755 -12.15 23.49 12.18
CA LEU A 755 -10.91 24.12 12.59
C LEU A 755 -11.27 25.07 13.73
N VAL A 756 -10.72 24.84 14.91
CA VAL A 756 -10.70 25.86 15.95
C VAL A 756 -9.81 26.96 15.36
N GLN A 757 -10.40 28.00 14.85
CA GLN A 757 -9.67 29.22 14.56
C GLN A 757 -9.11 29.69 15.92
N ILE A 758 -7.86 29.35 16.18
CA ILE A 758 -7.10 30.08 17.19
C ILE A 758 -6.98 31.48 16.57
N SER A 759 -7.89 32.37 16.97
CA SER A 759 -7.72 33.79 16.73
C SER A 759 -6.34 34.14 17.30
N ALA A 760 -5.39 34.33 16.40
CA ALA A 760 -4.17 35.02 16.76
C ALA A 760 -4.65 36.41 17.22
N THR A 761 -4.89 36.57 18.51
CA THR A 761 -4.92 37.87 19.14
C THR A 761 -3.58 38.48 18.84
N ARG A 762 -3.54 39.32 17.82
CA ARG A 762 -2.47 40.27 17.61
C ARG A 762 -2.44 41.16 18.84
N ASN A 763 -1.43 41.02 19.64
CA ASN A 763 -0.82 42.10 20.46
C ASN A 763 0.64 42.18 20.07
#